data_1969ad76b4d348a3fe9631168ad8095a
#
_entry.id   1969ad76b4d348a3fe9631168ad8095a
#
_cell.length_a   1.000
_cell.length_b   1.000
_cell.length_c   1.000
_cell.angle_alpha   90.00
_cell.angle_beta   90.00
_cell.angle_gamma   90.00
#
_symmetry.space_group_name_H-M   'P 1'
#
loop_
_entity.id
_entity.type
_entity.pdbx_description
1 polymer ?
#
loop_
_entity_poly.entity_id
_entity_poly.type
_entity_poly.pdbx_seq_one_letter_code
_entity_poly.pdbx_strand_id
1 'polypeptide(L)'
;SVGDLVEIRRAEVKEAQKVVLAPAQKGVHIRSSGESLKRMLLNKPLKQGDLISTTVSRPRSPFRSDALWESLFSDEFFQEFFEYPAFGLGEIRLKVISTSPRGLVKVAENTQVELLPEYVEVAERAAPEVTYEDIGGMKDVIEKVREMIELPLKKPELFDRLGIEPPKGILLYGPPGTGKTLLAKAVANESDAHFIAINGPEIVSKYYGESERQLRELFEEAEKNAPAIIFIDELDSIAPKRKETQGEVERRVVAQLLTLMDGLRERKNVVVIGATNRVDAVDEALRRPGRFDREIEVRVPDAEGRKEIFMIHTRGMPLAEDVDLDEYVRLTHGFTGSDIAALCREAAMNALRRILPEINLEEKTISRELLDKLVVSRQDFDEALKGIGPSALREIFVEVPSVTWEDVGGLEEVKQLLREAVELPLKRADSFRRLGIEPPKGVLLYGPPGTGKTLLAKAVANESEANFITAKGSDLLSKWFGESEKKIAEVFAKARQVAPAVIFLDELDALAPKRGSALGEPHVTERIVNQLLSELDGLEELRGVVVIGASNRPDIIDPALLRLGRFDELIYVPVPDKEARRAIFEVHTRGMALSSDVDLDALVERTEGYTGADIAALCKKAGRLALREDLEARAVKMEHFLAAIEETPPSVSAEVKRHYEELTKQLKEVV
;
A
#
# COMPACT_ATOMS: atom_id res chain seq x y z
N SER A 1 14.08 -19.81 26.72
CA SER A 1 15.53 -19.67 26.89
C SER A 1 15.86 -18.67 27.99
N VAL A 2 17.07 -18.72 28.53
CA VAL A 2 17.51 -17.80 29.58
C VAL A 2 17.68 -16.41 28.97
N GLY A 3 16.81 -15.48 29.34
CA GLY A 3 16.84 -14.09 28.83
C GLY A 3 15.53 -13.59 28.22
N ASP A 4 14.54 -14.45 28.03
CA ASP A 4 13.24 -14.04 27.54
C ASP A 4 12.45 -13.29 28.62
N LEU A 5 11.94 -12.09 28.27
CA LEU A 5 10.97 -11.38 29.10
C LEU A 5 9.66 -12.14 29.08
N VAL A 6 9.30 -12.78 30.19
CA VAL A 6 8.05 -13.52 30.32
C VAL A 6 7.08 -12.70 31.16
N GLU A 7 5.96 -12.30 30.57
CA GLU A 7 4.86 -11.71 31.32
C GLU A 7 4.02 -12.81 31.97
N ILE A 8 3.95 -12.81 33.30
CA ILE A 8 3.17 -13.78 34.06
C ILE A 8 1.84 -13.15 34.45
N ARG A 9 0.75 -13.62 33.82
CA ARG A 9 -0.62 -13.23 34.18
C ARG A 9 -1.30 -14.37 34.96
N ARG A 10 -2.13 -14.01 35.93
CA ARG A 10 -2.94 -14.97 36.66
C ARG A 10 -4.11 -15.38 35.77
N ALA A 11 -4.20 -16.65 35.41
CA ALA A 11 -5.29 -17.19 34.59
C ALA A 11 -6.30 -17.95 35.49
N GLU A 12 -7.58 -17.75 35.27
CA GLU A 12 -8.64 -18.59 35.85
C GLU A 12 -8.73 -19.89 35.08
N VAL A 13 -8.47 -21.01 35.77
CA VAL A 13 -8.52 -22.36 35.19
C VAL A 13 -9.80 -23.04 35.64
N LYS A 14 -10.70 -23.37 34.69
CA LYS A 14 -11.95 -24.11 34.96
C LYS A 14 -11.69 -25.62 34.90
N GLU A 15 -12.49 -26.42 35.63
CA GLU A 15 -12.41 -27.87 35.50
C GLU A 15 -13.02 -28.34 34.15
N ALA A 16 -12.28 -29.22 33.47
CA ALA A 16 -12.74 -29.79 32.20
C ALA A 16 -13.85 -30.81 32.42
N GLN A 17 -14.92 -30.68 31.64
CA GLN A 17 -15.96 -31.70 31.55
C GLN A 17 -15.56 -32.76 30.53
N LYS A 18 -15.02 -32.33 29.37
CA LYS A 18 -14.56 -33.23 28.29
C LYS A 18 -13.29 -32.69 27.65
N VAL A 19 -12.34 -33.59 27.34
CA VAL A 19 -11.11 -33.32 26.59
C VAL A 19 -10.99 -34.34 25.47
N VAL A 20 -10.83 -33.89 24.23
CA VAL A 20 -10.62 -34.75 23.05
C VAL A 20 -9.18 -34.63 22.60
N LEU A 21 -8.51 -35.77 22.43
CA LEU A 21 -7.12 -35.86 22.00
C LEU A 21 -7.03 -36.63 20.67
N ALA A 22 -6.03 -36.34 19.85
CA ALA A 22 -5.70 -37.09 18.64
C ALA A 22 -4.19 -37.23 18.48
N PRO A 23 -3.69 -38.20 17.69
CA PRO A 23 -2.28 -38.26 17.31
C PRO A 23 -1.81 -36.97 16.64
N ALA A 24 -0.61 -36.50 16.96
CA ALA A 24 -0.05 -35.26 16.39
C ALA A 24 0.60 -35.45 15.00
N GLN A 25 0.70 -36.68 14.49
CA GLN A 25 1.33 -37.03 13.22
C GLN A 25 0.39 -37.83 12.33
N LYS A 26 0.38 -37.56 11.01
CA LYS A 26 -0.36 -38.34 10.01
C LYS A 26 0.19 -39.76 9.94
N GLY A 27 -0.70 -40.76 9.84
CA GLY A 27 -0.33 -42.15 9.73
C GLY A 27 -0.08 -42.89 11.07
N VAL A 28 -0.27 -42.22 12.20
CA VAL A 28 -0.20 -42.85 13.53
C VAL A 28 -1.61 -43.17 14.01
N HIS A 29 -1.92 -44.45 14.16
CA HIS A 29 -3.19 -44.93 14.75
C HIS A 29 -2.95 -45.36 16.18
N ILE A 30 -3.68 -44.79 17.13
CA ILE A 30 -3.56 -45.13 18.55
C ILE A 30 -4.85 -45.77 19.05
N ARG A 31 -4.77 -47.02 19.51
CA ARG A 31 -5.88 -47.68 20.20
C ARG A 31 -5.54 -47.77 21.71
N SER A 32 -5.91 -46.74 22.47
CA SER A 32 -5.77 -46.71 23.92
C SER A 32 -7.07 -46.25 24.57
N SER A 33 -7.33 -46.74 25.80
CA SER A 33 -8.51 -46.25 26.55
C SER A 33 -8.26 -44.84 27.09
N GLY A 34 -9.24 -43.97 26.97
CA GLY A 34 -9.19 -42.60 27.50
C GLY A 34 -8.86 -42.53 29.00
N GLU A 35 -9.19 -43.58 29.77
CA GLU A 35 -8.91 -43.63 31.20
C GLU A 35 -7.43 -43.72 31.57
N SER A 36 -6.64 -44.38 30.74
CA SER A 36 -5.16 -44.45 30.95
C SER A 36 -4.53 -43.07 30.75
N LEU A 37 -4.97 -42.36 29.73
CA LEU A 37 -4.52 -41.01 29.46
C LEU A 37 -5.00 -39.99 30.48
N LYS A 38 -6.22 -40.16 30.99
CA LYS A 38 -6.79 -39.33 32.06
C LYS A 38 -5.89 -39.33 33.31
N ARG A 39 -5.40 -40.48 33.74
CA ARG A 39 -4.50 -40.59 34.90
C ARG A 39 -3.19 -39.79 34.69
N MET A 40 -2.66 -39.75 33.48
CA MET A 40 -1.44 -39.01 33.16
C MET A 40 -1.65 -37.49 33.09
N LEU A 41 -2.88 -37.10 32.77
CA LEU A 41 -3.23 -35.70 32.57
C LEU A 41 -3.91 -35.05 33.79
N LEU A 42 -4.16 -35.85 34.83
CA LEU A 42 -4.81 -35.38 36.05
C LEU A 42 -4.08 -34.19 36.65
N ASN A 43 -4.83 -33.13 36.93
CA ASN A 43 -4.32 -31.86 37.46
C ASN A 43 -3.45 -31.02 36.50
N LYS A 44 -3.26 -31.42 35.24
CA LYS A 44 -2.54 -30.60 34.27
C LYS A 44 -3.49 -29.57 33.61
N PRO A 45 -3.03 -28.31 33.46
CA PRO A 45 -3.75 -27.35 32.66
C PRO A 45 -3.56 -27.68 31.18
N LEU A 46 -4.63 -27.64 30.40
CA LEU A 46 -4.65 -27.92 28.97
C LEU A 46 -5.48 -26.87 28.25
N LYS A 47 -5.02 -26.52 27.07
CA LYS A 47 -5.71 -25.65 26.11
C LYS A 47 -5.83 -26.38 24.78
N GLN A 48 -6.83 -26.05 24.00
CA GLN A 48 -6.95 -26.55 22.62
C GLN A 48 -5.68 -26.18 21.82
N GLY A 49 -5.10 -27.13 21.11
CA GLY A 49 -3.85 -26.98 20.36
C GLY A 49 -2.59 -27.47 21.09
N ASP A 50 -2.64 -27.65 22.42
CA ASP A 50 -1.47 -28.11 23.18
C ASP A 50 -0.98 -29.47 22.70
N LEU A 51 0.35 -29.62 22.65
CA LEU A 51 1.03 -30.87 22.36
C LEU A 51 1.43 -31.54 23.65
N ILE A 52 0.99 -32.77 23.85
CA ILE A 52 1.30 -33.58 25.00
C ILE A 52 2.21 -34.73 24.56
N SER A 53 3.41 -34.81 25.11
CA SER A 53 4.27 -35.95 24.88
C SER A 53 4.09 -36.99 25.99
N THR A 54 3.93 -38.24 25.60
CA THR A 54 3.85 -39.38 26.52
C THR A 54 4.96 -40.37 26.20
N THR A 55 5.73 -40.76 27.21
CA THR A 55 6.74 -41.80 27.12
C THR A 55 6.12 -43.14 27.53
N VAL A 56 6.13 -44.10 26.65
CA VAL A 56 5.75 -45.49 27.00
C VAL A 56 6.95 -46.15 27.63
N SER A 57 6.97 -46.23 28.96
CA SER A 57 7.99 -47.01 29.68
C SER A 57 7.63 -48.49 29.62
N ARG A 58 8.50 -49.32 29.06
CA ARG A 58 8.39 -50.79 29.22
C ARG A 58 8.47 -51.10 30.71
N PRO A 59 7.50 -51.83 31.31
CA PRO A 59 7.68 -52.36 32.67
C PRO A 59 8.83 -53.36 32.67
N ARG A 60 9.91 -53.07 33.40
CA ARG A 60 10.93 -54.05 33.72
C ARG A 60 10.29 -55.09 34.66
N SER A 61 9.97 -56.25 34.12
CA SER A 61 9.52 -57.40 34.92
C SER A 61 10.70 -57.93 35.73
N PRO A 62 10.57 -58.10 37.07
CA PRO A 62 11.59 -58.70 37.90
C PRO A 62 11.48 -60.25 38.01
N PHE A 63 10.64 -60.88 37.19
CA PHE A 63 10.48 -62.35 37.31
C PHE A 63 10.94 -63.07 36.04
N ARG A 64 11.87 -64.01 36.31
CA ARG A 64 12.39 -65.03 35.39
C ARG A 64 11.32 -66.07 35.11
N SER A 65 11.36 -66.62 33.88
CA SER A 65 10.78 -67.88 33.39
C SER A 65 9.26 -67.95 33.32
N ASP A 66 8.80 -67.88 32.07
CA ASP A 66 7.96 -68.92 31.47
C ASP A 66 7.70 -68.59 30.00
N ALA A 67 7.92 -69.55 29.13
CA ALA A 67 7.84 -69.52 27.68
C ALA A 67 6.45 -69.11 27.13
N LEU A 68 5.44 -68.95 27.99
CA LEU A 68 4.10 -68.49 27.65
C LEU A 68 3.99 -66.98 27.53
N TRP A 69 4.94 -66.25 28.16
CA TRP A 69 4.93 -64.76 28.06
C TRP A 69 5.69 -64.23 26.82
N GLU A 70 6.68 -65.04 26.32
CA GLU A 70 7.40 -64.68 25.08
C GLU A 70 6.51 -64.79 23.83
N SER A 71 5.52 -65.70 23.83
CA SER A 71 4.55 -65.77 22.70
C SER A 71 3.43 -64.72 22.72
N LEU A 72 3.17 -64.11 23.88
CA LEU A 72 2.18 -63.02 24.01
C LEU A 72 2.75 -61.65 23.77
N PHE A 73 4.10 -61.53 23.73
CA PHE A 73 4.83 -60.29 23.48
C PHE A 73 5.85 -60.43 22.36
N SER A 74 5.56 -61.33 21.39
CA SER A 74 6.35 -61.49 20.18
C SER A 74 6.27 -60.19 19.33
N ASP A 75 7.33 -59.96 18.58
CA ASP A 75 7.41 -58.81 17.66
C ASP A 75 6.21 -58.71 16.69
N GLU A 76 5.53 -59.81 16.43
CA GLU A 76 4.30 -59.86 15.61
C GLU A 76 3.11 -59.16 16.29
N PHE A 77 2.92 -59.24 17.62
CA PHE A 77 1.86 -58.55 18.34
C PHE A 77 2.10 -57.03 18.39
N PHE A 78 3.38 -56.63 18.43
CA PHE A 78 3.74 -55.20 18.33
C PHE A 78 3.66 -54.67 16.89
N GLN A 79 3.90 -55.49 15.87
CA GLN A 79 3.73 -55.13 14.46
C GLN A 79 2.24 -54.97 14.08
N GLU A 80 1.34 -55.72 14.66
CA GLU A 80 -0.11 -55.61 14.46
C GLU A 80 -0.71 -54.38 15.17
N PHE A 81 0.00 -53.83 16.19
CA PHE A 81 -0.41 -52.62 16.93
C PHE A 81 0.13 -51.34 16.35
N PHE A 82 1.25 -51.39 15.61
CA PHE A 82 1.88 -50.25 14.97
C PHE A 82 2.29 -50.61 13.55
N GLU A 83 1.57 -50.12 12.59
CA GLU A 83 1.79 -50.36 11.16
C GLU A 83 3.06 -49.71 10.57
N TYR A 84 4.10 -49.41 11.42
CA TYR A 84 5.40 -48.91 10.99
C TYR A 84 6.57 -49.43 11.84
N PRO A 85 7.75 -49.66 11.22
CA PRO A 85 8.90 -50.31 11.89
C PRO A 85 9.51 -49.43 12.97
N ALA A 86 9.74 -50.04 14.13
CA ALA A 86 10.29 -49.44 15.34
C ALA A 86 11.71 -48.89 15.13
N PHE A 87 11.83 -47.57 15.19
CA PHE A 87 13.05 -46.93 15.65
C PHE A 87 12.85 -46.48 17.10
N GLY A 88 13.70 -46.90 17.97
CA GLY A 88 13.83 -46.78 19.40
C GLY A 88 13.07 -45.71 20.14
N LEU A 89 12.59 -46.06 21.37
CA LEU A 89 12.05 -45.19 22.43
C LEU A 89 11.14 -44.05 21.90
N GLY A 90 9.92 -44.42 21.46
CA GLY A 90 9.00 -43.45 20.82
C GLY A 90 8.29 -42.59 21.85
N GLU A 91 8.55 -41.31 21.86
CA GLU A 91 7.62 -40.29 22.38
C GLU A 91 6.38 -40.27 21.48
N ILE A 92 5.24 -40.67 22.01
CA ILE A 92 3.97 -40.46 21.33
C ILE A 92 3.51 -39.04 21.63
N ARG A 93 3.35 -38.23 20.59
CA ARG A 93 2.84 -36.88 20.72
C ARG A 93 1.33 -36.83 20.39
N LEU A 94 0.56 -36.35 21.36
CA LEU A 94 -0.89 -36.16 21.24
C LEU A 94 -1.18 -34.67 21.16
N LYS A 95 -2.13 -34.26 20.32
CA LYS A 95 -2.63 -32.90 20.23
C LYS A 95 -4.01 -32.80 20.89
N VAL A 96 -4.25 -31.75 21.68
CA VAL A 96 -5.56 -31.47 22.26
C VAL A 96 -6.46 -30.87 21.17
N ILE A 97 -7.49 -31.62 20.77
CA ILE A 97 -8.39 -31.22 19.70
C ILE A 97 -9.47 -30.26 20.19
N SER A 98 -10.08 -30.56 21.33
CA SER A 98 -11.09 -29.69 21.93
C SER A 98 -11.17 -29.88 23.44
N THR A 99 -11.59 -28.81 24.12
CA THR A 99 -11.86 -28.81 25.57
C THR A 99 -13.28 -28.27 25.83
N SER A 100 -13.97 -28.83 26.82
CA SER A 100 -15.25 -28.33 27.32
C SER A 100 -15.16 -28.10 28.84
N PRO A 101 -15.35 -26.86 29.32
CA PRO A 101 -15.57 -25.60 28.60
C PRO A 101 -14.35 -25.20 27.76
N ARG A 102 -14.55 -24.30 26.79
CA ARG A 102 -13.45 -23.80 25.94
C ARG A 102 -12.51 -22.91 26.76
N GLY A 103 -11.22 -22.91 26.40
CA GLY A 103 -10.16 -22.13 27.05
C GLY A 103 -9.18 -22.97 27.84
N LEU A 104 -8.51 -22.34 28.81
CA LEU A 104 -7.58 -23.05 29.70
C LEU A 104 -8.37 -23.87 30.73
N VAL A 105 -8.25 -25.18 30.67
CA VAL A 105 -8.99 -26.10 31.55
C VAL A 105 -8.02 -27.03 32.31
N LYS A 106 -8.42 -27.49 33.47
CA LYS A 106 -7.69 -28.46 34.28
C LYS A 106 -8.42 -29.79 34.22
N VAL A 107 -7.69 -30.88 33.97
CA VAL A 107 -8.25 -32.22 33.97
C VAL A 107 -8.52 -32.63 35.41
N ALA A 108 -9.78 -32.92 35.73
CA ALA A 108 -10.25 -33.38 37.04
C ALA A 108 -10.67 -34.87 36.99
N GLU A 109 -10.96 -35.45 38.15
CA GLU A 109 -11.42 -36.82 38.23
C GLU A 109 -12.72 -37.13 37.46
N ASN A 110 -13.56 -36.11 37.29
CA ASN A 110 -14.84 -36.21 36.55
C ASN A 110 -14.71 -35.87 35.05
N THR A 111 -13.51 -35.54 34.58
CA THR A 111 -13.29 -35.19 33.17
C THR A 111 -13.39 -36.43 32.28
N GLN A 112 -14.16 -36.36 31.23
CA GLN A 112 -14.22 -37.36 30.18
C GLN A 112 -13.07 -37.10 29.18
N VAL A 113 -12.11 -38.04 29.07
CA VAL A 113 -11.02 -37.98 28.09
C VAL A 113 -11.34 -38.93 26.94
N GLU A 114 -11.47 -38.39 25.74
CA GLU A 114 -11.69 -39.14 24.50
C GLU A 114 -10.45 -39.08 23.62
N LEU A 115 -10.00 -40.24 23.14
CA LEU A 115 -8.90 -40.34 22.19
C LEU A 115 -9.45 -40.73 20.83
N LEU A 116 -9.22 -39.88 19.82
CA LEU A 116 -9.53 -40.19 18.43
C LEU A 116 -8.43 -41.12 17.87
N PRO A 117 -8.81 -42.18 17.14
CA PRO A 117 -7.84 -43.19 16.67
C PRO A 117 -6.92 -42.69 15.58
N GLU A 118 -7.32 -41.66 14.84
CA GLU A 118 -6.62 -41.13 13.67
C GLU A 118 -6.20 -39.68 13.89
N TYR A 119 -5.15 -39.27 13.14
CA TYR A 119 -4.78 -37.86 13.04
C TYR A 119 -5.96 -37.05 12.52
N VAL A 120 -6.39 -36.11 13.31
CA VAL A 120 -7.37 -35.11 12.88
C VAL A 120 -6.60 -33.85 12.56
N GLU A 121 -6.64 -33.44 11.31
CA GLU A 121 -6.22 -32.11 10.92
C GLU A 121 -7.16 -31.13 11.61
N VAL A 122 -6.78 -30.70 12.81
CA VAL A 122 -7.41 -29.51 13.38
C VAL A 122 -6.95 -28.41 12.43
N ALA A 123 -7.87 -27.93 11.60
CA ALA A 123 -7.69 -26.63 11.04
C ALA A 123 -7.27 -25.75 12.22
N GLU A 124 -5.99 -25.38 12.26
CA GLU A 124 -5.55 -24.42 13.24
C GLU A 124 -6.46 -23.23 13.03
N ARG A 125 -7.38 -23.05 13.97
CA ARG A 125 -7.94 -21.72 14.18
C ARG A 125 -6.74 -20.91 14.69
N ALA A 126 -5.87 -20.53 13.78
CA ALA A 126 -5.13 -19.32 13.93
C ALA A 126 -6.21 -18.25 13.93
N ALA A 127 -6.80 -17.98 15.11
CA ALA A 127 -7.33 -16.65 15.32
C ALA A 127 -6.21 -15.73 14.83
N PRO A 128 -6.44 -14.89 13.84
CA PRO A 128 -5.39 -14.02 13.36
C PRO A 128 -4.87 -13.30 14.59
N GLU A 129 -3.59 -13.46 14.90
CA GLU A 129 -2.94 -12.81 16.05
C GLU A 129 -2.91 -11.28 15.90
N VAL A 130 -3.54 -10.77 14.85
CA VAL A 130 -3.59 -9.37 14.47
C VAL A 130 -4.71 -8.65 15.19
N THR A 131 -4.37 -7.58 15.88
CA THR A 131 -5.30 -6.68 16.57
C THR A 131 -5.37 -5.32 15.86
N TYR A 132 -6.27 -4.43 16.27
CA TYR A 132 -6.29 -3.06 15.75
C TYR A 132 -5.03 -2.26 16.12
N GLU A 133 -4.30 -2.65 17.17
CA GLU A 133 -3.02 -2.02 17.55
C GLU A 133 -1.89 -2.30 16.55
N ASP A 134 -2.06 -3.31 15.70
CA ASP A 134 -1.11 -3.67 14.65
C ASP A 134 -1.42 -2.97 13.31
N ILE A 135 -2.39 -2.05 13.31
CA ILE A 135 -2.82 -1.31 12.14
C ILE A 135 -2.61 0.18 12.38
N GLY A 136 -1.75 0.79 11.58
CA GLY A 136 -1.51 2.25 11.60
C GLY A 136 -2.16 2.96 10.41
N GLY A 137 -2.52 4.23 10.60
CA GLY A 137 -2.98 5.13 9.55
C GLY A 137 -4.39 4.89 9.03
N MET A 138 -5.23 4.14 9.76
CA MET A 138 -6.60 3.80 9.31
C MET A 138 -7.66 4.04 10.40
N LYS A 139 -7.49 5.00 11.30
CA LYS A 139 -8.41 5.22 12.43
C LYS A 139 -9.87 5.39 11.99
N ASP A 140 -10.13 6.23 11.00
CA ASP A 140 -11.48 6.47 10.47
C ASP A 140 -12.09 5.22 9.82
N VAL A 141 -11.25 4.40 9.17
CA VAL A 141 -11.68 3.15 8.53
C VAL A 141 -12.02 2.12 9.60
N ILE A 142 -11.17 1.99 10.63
CA ILE A 142 -11.38 1.08 11.77
C ILE A 142 -12.68 1.43 12.50
N GLU A 143 -12.94 2.73 12.74
CA GLU A 143 -14.16 3.17 13.39
C GLU A 143 -15.42 2.78 12.60
N LYS A 144 -15.43 3.03 11.29
CA LYS A 144 -16.52 2.61 10.41
C LYS A 144 -16.72 1.10 10.40
N VAL A 145 -15.63 0.34 10.35
CA VAL A 145 -15.70 -1.13 10.33
C VAL A 145 -16.17 -1.67 11.67
N ARG A 146 -15.78 -1.07 12.80
CA ARG A 146 -16.33 -1.39 14.13
C ARG A 146 -17.84 -1.23 14.19
N GLU A 147 -18.34 -0.09 13.71
CA GLU A 147 -19.78 0.17 13.70
C GLU A 147 -20.55 -0.79 12.81
N MET A 148 -19.99 -1.13 11.65
CA MET A 148 -20.70 -1.89 10.61
C MET A 148 -20.57 -3.40 10.75
N ILE A 149 -19.50 -3.92 11.39
CA ILE A 149 -19.22 -5.36 11.50
C ILE A 149 -19.20 -5.81 12.96
N GLU A 150 -18.31 -5.19 13.77
CA GLU A 150 -18.07 -5.64 15.14
C GLU A 150 -19.31 -5.47 16.01
N LEU A 151 -19.93 -4.29 15.94
CA LEU A 151 -21.12 -3.99 16.73
C LEU A 151 -22.32 -4.91 16.42
N PRO A 152 -22.69 -5.18 15.14
CA PRO A 152 -23.74 -6.14 14.80
C PRO A 152 -23.45 -7.57 15.24
N LEU A 153 -22.20 -8.01 15.14
CA LEU A 153 -21.81 -9.37 15.53
C LEU A 153 -21.81 -9.55 17.06
N LYS A 154 -21.36 -8.54 17.81
CA LYS A 154 -21.30 -8.58 19.29
C LYS A 154 -22.61 -8.25 19.96
N LYS A 155 -23.43 -7.36 19.39
CA LYS A 155 -24.64 -6.80 19.99
C LYS A 155 -25.80 -6.71 18.99
N PRO A 156 -26.25 -7.83 18.40
CA PRO A 156 -27.35 -7.84 17.41
C PRO A 156 -28.66 -7.27 17.96
N GLU A 157 -28.88 -7.38 19.28
CA GLU A 157 -30.08 -6.90 19.96
C GLU A 157 -30.34 -5.38 19.78
N LEU A 158 -29.26 -4.60 19.59
CA LEU A 158 -29.39 -3.16 19.37
C LEU A 158 -30.04 -2.85 18.01
N PHE A 159 -29.69 -3.63 17.00
CA PHE A 159 -30.20 -3.49 15.64
C PHE A 159 -31.66 -3.98 15.56
N ASP A 160 -31.97 -5.11 16.21
CA ASP A 160 -33.32 -5.63 16.31
C ASP A 160 -34.26 -4.62 17.01
N ARG A 161 -33.79 -3.95 18.07
CA ARG A 161 -34.57 -2.94 18.80
C ARG A 161 -34.84 -1.67 18.00
N LEU A 162 -33.84 -1.29 17.12
CA LEU A 162 -33.99 -0.11 16.26
C LEU A 162 -34.74 -0.43 14.96
N GLY A 163 -35.03 -1.72 14.68
CA GLY A 163 -35.63 -2.17 13.42
C GLY A 163 -34.74 -1.93 12.21
N ILE A 164 -33.39 -1.91 12.38
CA ILE A 164 -32.42 -1.67 11.34
C ILE A 164 -31.72 -2.99 11.00
N GLU A 165 -31.69 -3.35 9.73
CA GLU A 165 -30.86 -4.48 9.26
C GLU A 165 -29.40 -4.08 9.17
N PRO A 166 -28.47 -4.79 9.85
CA PRO A 166 -27.06 -4.54 9.71
C PRO A 166 -26.56 -4.91 8.31
N PRO A 167 -25.50 -4.24 7.79
CA PRO A 167 -24.93 -4.58 6.50
C PRO A 167 -24.41 -6.02 6.51
N LYS A 168 -24.68 -6.78 5.44
CA LYS A 168 -24.24 -8.17 5.27
C LYS A 168 -22.93 -8.29 4.51
N GLY A 169 -22.61 -7.29 3.69
CA GLY A 169 -21.41 -7.24 2.90
C GLY A 169 -20.77 -5.86 2.92
N ILE A 170 -19.45 -5.82 3.08
CA ILE A 170 -18.64 -4.61 3.02
C ILE A 170 -17.55 -4.81 1.99
N LEU A 171 -17.41 -3.85 1.09
CA LEU A 171 -16.36 -3.84 0.07
C LEU A 171 -15.24 -2.88 0.50
N LEU A 172 -14.06 -3.41 0.78
CA LEU A 172 -12.84 -2.64 1.00
C LEU A 172 -12.13 -2.44 -0.33
N TYR A 173 -11.87 -1.20 -0.71
CA TYR A 173 -11.15 -0.93 -1.96
C TYR A 173 -10.05 0.11 -1.75
N GLY A 174 -9.01 0.07 -2.59
CA GLY A 174 -7.88 0.99 -2.54
C GLY A 174 -6.60 0.36 -3.05
N PRO A 175 -5.49 1.11 -3.07
CA PRO A 175 -4.20 0.62 -3.58
C PRO A 175 -3.73 -0.67 -2.92
N PRO A 176 -2.92 -1.51 -3.62
CA PRO A 176 -2.30 -2.68 -3.02
C PRO A 176 -1.38 -2.28 -1.86
N GLY A 177 -1.23 -3.16 -0.87
CA GLY A 177 -0.34 -2.92 0.27
C GLY A 177 -0.86 -1.94 1.33
N THR A 178 -2.09 -1.43 1.21
CA THR A 178 -2.69 -0.52 2.20
C THR A 178 -3.27 -1.24 3.44
N GLY A 179 -3.19 -2.57 3.53
CA GLY A 179 -3.59 -3.31 4.73
C GLY A 179 -5.04 -3.81 4.76
N LYS A 180 -5.76 -3.89 3.62
CA LYS A 180 -7.15 -4.39 3.53
C LYS A 180 -7.32 -5.78 4.15
N THR A 181 -6.44 -6.71 3.82
CA THR A 181 -6.42 -8.08 4.37
C THR A 181 -6.09 -8.10 5.86
N LEU A 182 -5.18 -7.22 6.31
CA LEU A 182 -4.79 -7.08 7.71
C LEU A 182 -5.98 -6.57 8.54
N LEU A 183 -6.70 -5.57 8.03
CA LEU A 183 -7.91 -5.02 8.66
C LEU A 183 -8.98 -6.09 8.84
N ALA A 184 -9.26 -6.89 7.80
CA ALA A 184 -10.25 -7.97 7.90
C ALA A 184 -9.89 -9.01 8.97
N LYS A 185 -8.60 -9.36 9.09
CA LYS A 185 -8.11 -10.26 10.15
C LYS A 185 -8.26 -9.67 11.54
N ALA A 186 -7.92 -8.39 11.72
CA ALA A 186 -8.07 -7.71 13.00
C ALA A 186 -9.55 -7.64 13.44
N VAL A 187 -10.45 -7.29 12.52
CA VAL A 187 -11.89 -7.26 12.79
C VAL A 187 -12.41 -8.63 13.24
N ALA A 188 -11.96 -9.70 12.59
CA ALA A 188 -12.38 -11.06 12.95
C ALA A 188 -11.88 -11.46 14.34
N ASN A 189 -10.64 -11.13 14.66
CA ASN A 189 -10.06 -11.37 15.98
C ASN A 189 -10.77 -10.59 17.07
N GLU A 190 -10.97 -9.29 16.87
CA GLU A 190 -11.66 -8.44 17.83
C GLU A 190 -13.14 -8.79 18.00
N SER A 191 -13.79 -9.32 16.96
CA SER A 191 -15.20 -9.75 17.01
C SER A 191 -15.37 -11.17 17.57
N ASP A 192 -14.30 -11.90 17.91
CA ASP A 192 -14.32 -13.33 18.25
C ASP A 192 -15.08 -14.18 17.20
N ALA A 193 -15.02 -13.76 15.95
CA ALA A 193 -15.71 -14.39 14.83
C ALA A 193 -14.82 -15.43 14.13
N HIS A 194 -15.47 -16.48 13.62
CA HIS A 194 -14.78 -17.44 12.77
C HIS A 194 -14.36 -16.80 11.44
N PHE A 195 -13.06 -16.82 11.12
CA PHE A 195 -12.53 -16.18 9.94
C PHE A 195 -12.24 -17.19 8.83
N ILE A 196 -12.87 -16.98 7.67
CA ILE A 196 -12.65 -17.78 6.46
C ILE A 196 -12.09 -16.83 5.40
N ALA A 197 -10.83 -17.05 5.00
CA ALA A 197 -10.19 -16.29 3.92
C ALA A 197 -10.30 -17.04 2.60
N ILE A 198 -10.71 -16.33 1.57
CA ILE A 198 -10.84 -16.80 0.20
C ILE A 198 -9.96 -15.90 -0.67
N ASN A 199 -9.02 -16.51 -1.41
CA ASN A 199 -8.25 -15.81 -2.41
C ASN A 199 -8.93 -15.97 -3.78
N GLY A 200 -9.26 -14.87 -4.44
CA GLY A 200 -10.04 -14.87 -5.68
C GLY A 200 -9.50 -15.79 -6.76
N PRO A 201 -8.22 -15.70 -7.14
CA PRO A 201 -7.61 -16.57 -8.15
C PRO A 201 -7.67 -18.08 -7.82
N GLU A 202 -7.70 -18.47 -6.54
CA GLU A 202 -7.75 -19.87 -6.13
C GLU A 202 -9.12 -20.51 -6.37
N ILE A 203 -10.18 -19.71 -6.35
CA ILE A 203 -11.55 -20.17 -6.61
C ILE A 203 -11.79 -20.42 -8.10
N VAL A 204 -11.11 -19.68 -9.00
CA VAL A 204 -11.29 -19.82 -10.44
C VAL A 204 -10.53 -21.05 -10.93
N SER A 205 -11.07 -22.24 -10.67
CA SER A 205 -10.51 -23.49 -11.13
C SER A 205 -10.84 -23.78 -12.61
N LYS A 206 -9.92 -24.48 -13.31
CA LYS A 206 -10.14 -24.95 -14.68
C LYS A 206 -11.19 -26.06 -14.78
N TYR A 207 -11.61 -26.67 -13.69
CA TYR A 207 -12.54 -27.77 -13.67
C TYR A 207 -13.99 -27.27 -13.53
N TYR A 208 -14.86 -27.82 -14.39
CA TYR A 208 -16.26 -27.45 -14.49
C TYR A 208 -17.05 -27.75 -13.21
N GLY A 209 -17.69 -26.76 -12.60
CA GLY A 209 -18.56 -26.91 -11.42
C GLY A 209 -17.85 -27.03 -10.08
N GLU A 210 -16.51 -27.07 -10.03
CA GLU A 210 -15.76 -27.18 -8.79
C GLU A 210 -15.74 -25.85 -8.01
N SER A 211 -15.62 -24.75 -8.72
CA SER A 211 -15.61 -23.39 -8.15
C SER A 211 -16.92 -23.03 -7.45
N GLU A 212 -18.06 -23.33 -8.08
CA GLU A 212 -19.37 -23.08 -7.48
C GLU A 212 -19.63 -23.94 -6.24
N ARG A 213 -19.17 -25.20 -6.27
CA ARG A 213 -19.28 -26.11 -5.13
C ARG A 213 -18.42 -25.65 -3.97
N GLN A 214 -17.19 -25.25 -4.24
CA GLN A 214 -16.26 -24.77 -3.21
C GLN A 214 -16.79 -23.51 -2.52
N LEU A 215 -17.30 -22.53 -3.29
CA LEU A 215 -17.94 -21.34 -2.71
C LEU A 215 -19.11 -21.72 -1.80
N ARG A 216 -19.97 -22.64 -2.21
CA ARG A 216 -21.10 -23.08 -1.39
C ARG A 216 -20.65 -23.73 -0.09
N GLU A 217 -19.66 -24.63 -0.15
CA GLU A 217 -19.11 -25.31 1.02
C GLU A 217 -18.53 -24.30 2.04
N LEU A 218 -17.83 -23.25 1.58
CA LEU A 218 -17.28 -22.21 2.44
C LEU A 218 -18.36 -21.35 3.13
N PHE A 219 -19.45 -21.02 2.42
CA PHE A 219 -20.58 -20.30 3.01
C PHE A 219 -21.34 -21.18 4.01
N GLU A 220 -21.50 -22.48 3.75
CA GLU A 220 -22.09 -23.44 4.70
C GLU A 220 -21.19 -23.63 5.94
N GLU A 221 -19.88 -23.63 5.77
CA GLU A 221 -18.92 -23.66 6.88
C GLU A 221 -19.06 -22.42 7.78
N ALA A 222 -19.15 -21.24 7.17
CA ALA A 222 -19.36 -19.98 7.90
C ALA A 222 -20.65 -20.01 8.70
N GLU A 223 -21.71 -20.55 8.14
CA GLU A 223 -23.02 -20.68 8.79
C GLU A 223 -22.99 -21.63 10.00
N LYS A 224 -22.30 -22.77 9.86
CA LYS A 224 -22.15 -23.74 10.96
C LYS A 224 -21.31 -23.19 12.12
N ASN A 225 -20.38 -22.28 11.82
CA ASN A 225 -19.45 -21.71 12.80
C ASN A 225 -19.76 -20.24 13.15
N ALA A 226 -21.00 -19.79 12.94
CA ALA A 226 -21.39 -18.42 13.27
C ALA A 226 -21.20 -18.10 14.78
N PRO A 227 -20.75 -16.87 15.15
CA PRO A 227 -20.53 -15.71 14.29
C PRO A 227 -19.29 -15.89 13.39
N ALA A 228 -19.42 -15.54 12.11
CA ALA A 228 -18.37 -15.76 11.12
C ALA A 228 -18.18 -14.58 10.16
N ILE A 229 -16.93 -14.40 9.72
CA ILE A 229 -16.55 -13.43 8.69
C ILE A 229 -15.94 -14.19 7.52
N ILE A 230 -16.52 -14.03 6.34
CA ILE A 230 -15.96 -14.51 5.07
C ILE A 230 -15.21 -13.34 4.44
N PHE A 231 -13.93 -13.48 4.27
CA PHE A 231 -13.09 -12.51 3.59
C PHE A 231 -12.74 -12.99 2.19
N ILE A 232 -13.08 -12.20 1.17
CA ILE A 232 -12.80 -12.50 -0.23
C ILE A 232 -11.78 -11.49 -0.72
N ASP A 233 -10.53 -11.92 -0.90
CA ASP A 233 -9.48 -11.07 -1.47
C ASP A 233 -9.51 -11.12 -3.00
N GLU A 234 -9.06 -10.05 -3.65
CA GLU A 234 -9.07 -9.90 -5.10
C GLU A 234 -10.44 -10.23 -5.71
N LEU A 235 -11.49 -9.62 -5.17
CA LEU A 235 -12.87 -9.85 -5.60
C LEU A 235 -13.08 -9.61 -7.11
N ASP A 236 -12.35 -8.67 -7.70
CA ASP A 236 -12.35 -8.37 -9.13
C ASP A 236 -11.88 -9.54 -9.99
N SER A 237 -11.09 -10.47 -9.46
CA SER A 237 -10.71 -11.72 -10.17
C SER A 237 -11.85 -12.74 -10.25
N ILE A 238 -12.73 -12.78 -9.24
CA ILE A 238 -13.89 -13.70 -9.20
C ILE A 238 -15.08 -13.09 -9.92
N ALA A 239 -15.27 -11.79 -9.79
CA ALA A 239 -16.46 -11.08 -10.25
C ALA A 239 -16.13 -9.85 -11.11
N PRO A 240 -15.48 -10.02 -12.25
CA PRO A 240 -15.20 -8.94 -13.18
C PRO A 240 -16.47 -8.41 -13.85
N LYS A 241 -16.44 -7.14 -14.30
CA LYS A 241 -17.56 -6.55 -15.06
C LYS A 241 -17.92 -7.41 -16.28
N ARG A 242 -19.21 -7.54 -16.54
CA ARG A 242 -19.76 -8.36 -17.65
C ARG A 242 -19.18 -8.07 -19.04
N LYS A 243 -18.69 -6.85 -19.28
CA LYS A 243 -18.03 -6.46 -20.55
C LYS A 243 -16.62 -7.05 -20.69
N GLU A 244 -15.98 -7.36 -19.60
CA GLU A 244 -14.62 -7.91 -19.54
C GLU A 244 -14.62 -9.45 -19.40
N THR A 245 -15.79 -10.04 -19.09
CA THR A 245 -15.93 -11.48 -18.85
C THR A 245 -15.97 -12.24 -20.18
N GLN A 246 -14.89 -12.92 -20.53
CA GLN A 246 -14.80 -13.75 -21.75
C GLN A 246 -15.16 -15.24 -21.51
N GLY A 247 -15.25 -15.69 -20.26
CA GLY A 247 -15.46 -17.08 -19.87
C GLY A 247 -16.87 -17.41 -19.35
N GLU A 248 -17.39 -18.60 -19.69
CA GLU A 248 -18.67 -19.11 -19.18
C GLU A 248 -18.56 -19.49 -17.69
N VAL A 249 -17.38 -19.94 -17.25
CA VAL A 249 -17.08 -20.32 -15.87
C VAL A 249 -17.19 -19.12 -14.93
N GLU A 250 -16.56 -18.00 -15.30
CA GLU A 250 -16.59 -16.76 -14.52
C GLU A 250 -18.02 -16.27 -14.30
N ARG A 251 -18.86 -16.27 -15.34
CA ARG A 251 -20.27 -15.87 -15.23
C ARG A 251 -21.06 -16.71 -14.25
N ARG A 252 -20.75 -18.00 -14.14
CA ARG A 252 -21.42 -18.91 -13.21
C ARG A 252 -20.97 -18.67 -11.77
N VAL A 253 -19.70 -18.47 -11.56
CA VAL A 253 -19.12 -18.15 -10.25
C VAL A 253 -19.72 -16.85 -9.73
N VAL A 254 -19.83 -15.81 -10.57
CA VAL A 254 -20.53 -14.56 -10.21
C VAL A 254 -21.99 -14.81 -9.86
N ALA A 255 -22.72 -15.59 -10.68
CA ALA A 255 -24.13 -15.89 -10.41
C ALA A 255 -24.30 -16.68 -9.10
N GLN A 256 -23.39 -17.62 -8.81
CA GLN A 256 -23.40 -18.37 -7.56
C GLN A 256 -23.11 -17.45 -6.36
N LEU A 257 -22.11 -16.57 -6.46
CA LEU A 257 -21.80 -15.60 -5.40
C LEU A 257 -22.97 -14.67 -5.14
N LEU A 258 -23.63 -14.15 -6.17
CA LEU A 258 -24.84 -13.34 -6.05
C LEU A 258 -25.96 -14.09 -5.28
N THR A 259 -26.19 -15.36 -5.62
CA THR A 259 -27.20 -16.20 -4.94
C THR A 259 -26.85 -16.44 -3.48
N LEU A 260 -25.58 -16.69 -3.17
CA LEU A 260 -25.12 -16.89 -1.80
C LEU A 260 -25.20 -15.60 -0.96
N MET A 261 -24.87 -14.44 -1.55
CA MET A 261 -25.02 -13.14 -0.89
C MET A 261 -26.48 -12.80 -0.61
N ASP A 262 -27.39 -13.06 -1.57
CA ASP A 262 -28.83 -12.85 -1.37
C ASP A 262 -29.38 -13.77 -0.25
N GLY A 263 -28.88 -15.00 -0.15
CA GLY A 263 -29.23 -15.95 0.92
C GLY A 263 -28.76 -15.53 2.32
N LEU A 264 -27.81 -14.62 2.46
CA LEU A 264 -27.34 -14.10 3.76
C LEU A 264 -28.41 -13.27 4.50
N ARG A 265 -29.45 -12.79 3.82
CA ARG A 265 -30.55 -12.04 4.48
C ARG A 265 -31.27 -12.88 5.52
N GLU A 266 -31.37 -14.17 5.29
CA GLU A 266 -32.02 -15.12 6.22
C GLU A 266 -31.04 -15.69 7.27
N ARG A 267 -29.72 -15.51 7.06
CA ARG A 267 -28.66 -16.08 7.88
C ARG A 267 -28.12 -15.06 8.88
N LYS A 268 -28.40 -15.27 10.15
CA LYS A 268 -27.94 -14.39 11.24
C LYS A 268 -26.45 -14.62 11.52
N ASN A 269 -25.71 -13.52 11.80
CA ASN A 269 -24.32 -13.53 12.29
C ASN A 269 -23.24 -14.01 11.30
N VAL A 270 -23.45 -13.88 9.98
CA VAL A 270 -22.41 -14.05 8.97
C VAL A 270 -22.26 -12.73 8.20
N VAL A 271 -21.03 -12.23 8.09
CA VAL A 271 -20.68 -11.01 7.35
C VAL A 271 -19.65 -11.35 6.28
N VAL A 272 -19.80 -10.76 5.09
CA VAL A 272 -18.84 -10.92 3.99
C VAL A 272 -18.07 -9.62 3.82
N ILE A 273 -16.74 -9.73 3.81
CA ILE A 273 -15.85 -8.61 3.49
C ILE A 273 -15.18 -8.91 2.16
N GLY A 274 -15.47 -8.13 1.13
CA GLY A 274 -14.74 -8.18 -0.14
C GLY A 274 -13.59 -7.19 -0.14
N ALA A 275 -12.46 -7.56 -0.73
CA ALA A 275 -11.35 -6.64 -0.96
C ALA A 275 -10.99 -6.60 -2.45
N THR A 276 -10.71 -5.41 -2.96
CA THR A 276 -10.25 -5.21 -4.34
C THR A 276 -9.31 -4.02 -4.44
N ASN A 277 -8.40 -4.07 -5.39
CA ASN A 277 -7.58 -2.91 -5.73
C ASN A 277 -8.28 -2.02 -6.78
N ARG A 278 -9.30 -2.56 -7.47
CA ARG A 278 -9.99 -1.91 -8.60
C ARG A 278 -11.50 -2.02 -8.45
N VAL A 279 -12.09 -1.11 -7.67
CA VAL A 279 -13.55 -1.10 -7.43
C VAL A 279 -14.36 -1.04 -8.72
N ASP A 280 -13.84 -0.35 -9.74
CA ASP A 280 -14.50 -0.21 -11.05
C ASP A 280 -14.45 -1.49 -11.89
N ALA A 281 -13.62 -2.45 -11.57
CA ALA A 281 -13.56 -3.75 -12.25
C ALA A 281 -14.59 -4.75 -11.71
N VAL A 282 -15.15 -4.53 -10.52
CA VAL A 282 -16.15 -5.42 -9.89
C VAL A 282 -17.52 -5.26 -10.55
N ASP A 283 -18.25 -6.38 -10.74
CA ASP A 283 -19.62 -6.38 -11.30
C ASP A 283 -20.57 -5.54 -10.44
N GLU A 284 -21.27 -4.60 -11.07
CA GLU A 284 -22.19 -3.67 -10.42
C GLU A 284 -23.35 -4.39 -9.68
N ALA A 285 -23.68 -5.62 -10.09
CA ALA A 285 -24.72 -6.40 -9.40
C ALA A 285 -24.31 -6.79 -7.97
N LEU A 286 -23.02 -6.94 -7.68
CA LEU A 286 -22.52 -7.18 -6.32
C LEU A 286 -22.55 -5.92 -5.44
N ARG A 287 -22.46 -4.75 -6.04
CA ARG A 287 -22.42 -3.44 -5.37
C ARG A 287 -23.80 -2.86 -5.06
N ARG A 288 -24.87 -3.67 -5.27
CA ARG A 288 -26.24 -3.26 -4.99
C ARG A 288 -26.61 -3.50 -3.52
N PRO A 289 -27.54 -2.68 -2.97
CA PRO A 289 -28.06 -2.89 -1.62
C PRO A 289 -28.53 -4.32 -1.37
N GLY A 290 -28.20 -4.87 -0.21
CA GLY A 290 -28.49 -6.24 0.18
C GLY A 290 -27.34 -7.23 -0.13
N ARG A 291 -26.22 -6.77 -0.72
CA ARG A 291 -25.02 -7.55 -1.01
C ARG A 291 -23.81 -6.85 -0.41
N PHE A 292 -22.97 -6.17 -1.19
CA PHE A 292 -21.98 -5.26 -0.64
C PHE A 292 -22.62 -3.89 -0.44
N ASP A 293 -23.30 -3.74 0.69
CA ASP A 293 -24.10 -2.56 1.03
C ASP A 293 -23.24 -1.31 1.26
N ARG A 294 -22.00 -1.50 1.64
CA ARG A 294 -21.09 -0.44 2.00
C ARG A 294 -19.75 -0.62 1.31
N GLU A 295 -19.28 0.47 0.74
CA GLU A 295 -17.95 0.60 0.13
C GLU A 295 -17.11 1.48 1.03
N ILE A 296 -15.94 0.99 1.43
CA ILE A 296 -14.99 1.70 2.29
C ILE A 296 -13.66 1.82 1.55
N GLU A 297 -13.27 3.06 1.31
CA GLU A 297 -11.98 3.37 0.70
C GLU A 297 -10.86 3.25 1.74
N VAL A 298 -9.84 2.46 1.42
CA VAL A 298 -8.59 2.35 2.18
C VAL A 298 -7.51 3.07 1.41
N ARG A 299 -7.14 4.26 1.87
CA ARG A 299 -6.19 5.16 1.19
C ARG A 299 -4.75 4.83 1.54
N VAL A 300 -3.83 5.42 0.78
CA VAL A 300 -2.41 5.47 1.14
C VAL A 300 -2.29 6.28 2.44
N PRO A 301 -1.48 5.84 3.42
CA PRO A 301 -1.35 6.52 4.70
C PRO A 301 -0.77 7.94 4.54
N ASP A 302 -1.33 8.89 5.26
CA ASP A 302 -0.79 10.23 5.43
C ASP A 302 0.47 10.23 6.32
N ALA A 303 1.06 11.38 6.61
CA ALA A 303 2.28 11.47 7.41
C ALA A 303 2.11 10.87 8.82
N GLU A 304 0.96 11.14 9.48
CA GLU A 304 0.67 10.58 10.81
C GLU A 304 0.49 9.06 10.75
N GLY A 305 -0.23 8.58 9.73
CA GLY A 305 -0.42 7.15 9.50
C GLY A 305 0.89 6.43 9.18
N ARG A 306 1.78 7.02 8.39
CA ARG A 306 3.11 6.44 8.14
C ARG A 306 3.93 6.35 9.42
N LYS A 307 3.88 7.38 10.28
CA LYS A 307 4.54 7.37 11.58
C LYS A 307 4.04 6.21 12.45
N GLU A 308 2.73 6.02 12.55
CA GLU A 308 2.14 4.91 13.28
C GLU A 308 2.62 3.55 12.73
N ILE A 309 2.66 3.38 11.40
CA ILE A 309 3.14 2.16 10.75
C ILE A 309 4.62 1.92 11.05
N PHE A 310 5.47 2.95 11.00
CA PHE A 310 6.87 2.82 11.42
C PHE A 310 6.98 2.36 12.87
N MET A 311 6.23 2.99 13.80
CA MET A 311 6.24 2.61 15.22
C MET A 311 5.81 1.15 15.44
N ILE A 312 4.83 0.66 14.66
CA ILE A 312 4.38 -0.73 14.73
C ILE A 312 5.50 -1.67 14.26
N HIS A 313 6.11 -1.42 13.10
CA HIS A 313 7.11 -2.32 12.52
C HIS A 313 8.49 -2.22 13.20
N THR A 314 8.76 -1.16 13.93
CA THR A 314 9.99 -1.00 14.71
C THR A 314 9.84 -1.34 16.20
N ARG A 315 8.63 -1.69 16.67
CA ARG A 315 8.32 -1.96 18.10
C ARG A 315 9.28 -2.93 18.78
N GLY A 316 9.80 -3.92 18.05
CA GLY A 316 10.74 -4.92 18.55
C GLY A 316 12.17 -4.77 18.03
N MET A 317 12.49 -3.69 17.30
CA MET A 317 13.82 -3.47 16.75
C MET A 317 14.70 -2.69 17.71
N PRO A 318 15.94 -3.12 17.93
CA PRO A 318 16.94 -2.33 18.64
C PRO A 318 17.41 -1.19 17.70
N LEU A 319 16.78 -0.02 17.80
CA LEU A 319 17.16 1.16 17.04
C LEU A 319 18.31 1.91 17.72
N ALA A 320 19.24 2.41 16.94
CA ALA A 320 20.29 3.32 17.40
C ALA A 320 19.71 4.73 17.69
N GLU A 321 20.38 5.51 18.54
CA GLU A 321 19.96 6.87 18.88
C GLU A 321 20.02 7.86 17.70
N ASP A 322 20.72 7.50 16.61
CA ASP A 322 20.85 8.29 15.38
C ASP A 322 19.67 8.12 14.40
N VAL A 323 18.71 7.22 14.70
CA VAL A 323 17.54 6.96 13.84
C VAL A 323 16.39 7.89 14.23
N ASP A 324 16.12 8.87 13.38
CA ASP A 324 14.95 9.74 13.51
C ASP A 324 13.82 9.23 12.58
N LEU A 325 12.80 8.59 13.17
CA LEU A 325 11.65 8.08 12.41
C LEU A 325 10.85 9.22 11.72
N ASP A 326 10.84 10.43 12.28
CA ASP A 326 10.13 11.57 11.67
C ASP A 326 10.82 12.03 10.37
N GLU A 327 12.13 11.86 10.25
CA GLU A 327 12.85 12.07 9.00
C GLU A 327 12.40 11.04 7.94
N TYR A 328 12.34 9.76 8.29
CA TYR A 328 11.89 8.70 7.37
C TYR A 328 10.42 8.84 6.99
N VAL A 329 9.56 9.31 7.86
CA VAL A 329 8.16 9.65 7.54
C VAL A 329 8.09 10.68 6.40
N ARG A 330 8.96 11.69 6.43
CA ARG A 330 9.04 12.70 5.35
C ARG A 330 9.58 12.12 4.04
N LEU A 331 10.62 11.29 4.12
CA LEU A 331 11.27 10.67 2.95
C LEU A 331 10.42 9.58 2.28
N THR A 332 9.49 8.96 3.00
CA THR A 332 8.62 7.85 2.50
C THR A 332 7.26 8.33 2.04
N HIS A 333 7.19 9.53 1.45
CA HIS A 333 5.94 10.01 0.87
C HIS A 333 5.40 9.03 -0.18
N GLY A 334 4.08 8.74 -0.14
CA GLY A 334 3.44 7.79 -1.07
C GLY A 334 3.71 6.30 -0.78
N PHE A 335 4.44 5.95 0.28
CA PHE A 335 4.63 4.56 0.70
C PHE A 335 3.36 4.00 1.33
N THR A 336 3.06 2.76 1.00
CA THR A 336 2.00 1.98 1.65
C THR A 336 2.51 1.28 2.91
N GLY A 337 1.61 0.70 3.68
CA GLY A 337 1.99 -0.09 4.86
C GLY A 337 2.94 -1.24 4.53
N SER A 338 2.75 -1.90 3.38
CA SER A 338 3.65 -2.97 2.93
C SER A 338 5.04 -2.46 2.54
N ASP A 339 5.15 -1.24 1.99
CA ASP A 339 6.44 -0.66 1.62
C ASP A 339 7.25 -0.29 2.86
N ILE A 340 6.58 0.31 3.87
CA ILE A 340 7.21 0.65 5.15
C ILE A 340 7.64 -0.63 5.88
N ALA A 341 6.82 -1.66 5.89
CA ALA A 341 7.18 -2.96 6.45
C ALA A 341 8.40 -3.58 5.75
N ALA A 342 8.47 -3.47 4.41
CA ALA A 342 9.61 -3.91 3.63
C ALA A 342 10.87 -3.09 3.95
N LEU A 343 10.73 -1.76 4.10
CA LEU A 343 11.83 -0.86 4.46
C LEU A 343 12.41 -1.20 5.84
N CYS A 344 11.56 -1.36 6.84
CA CYS A 344 11.98 -1.74 8.19
C CYS A 344 12.68 -3.11 8.19
N ARG A 345 12.14 -4.07 7.43
CA ARG A 345 12.73 -5.41 7.29
C ARG A 345 14.11 -5.36 6.61
N GLU A 346 14.25 -4.59 5.52
CA GLU A 346 15.52 -4.46 4.81
C GLU A 346 16.57 -3.73 5.64
N ALA A 347 16.19 -2.69 6.39
CA ALA A 347 17.07 -2.03 7.34
C ALA A 347 17.59 -3.01 8.41
N ALA A 348 16.72 -3.85 8.96
CA ALA A 348 17.13 -4.90 9.90
C ALA A 348 18.04 -5.94 9.24
N MET A 349 17.80 -6.29 7.97
CA MET A 349 18.67 -7.20 7.21
C MET A 349 20.04 -6.58 6.91
N ASN A 350 20.12 -5.27 6.66
CA ASN A 350 21.39 -4.57 6.48
C ASN A 350 22.21 -4.57 7.79
N ALA A 351 21.57 -4.30 8.92
CA ALA A 351 22.21 -4.43 10.23
C ALA A 351 22.73 -5.86 10.48
N LEU A 352 21.96 -6.88 10.11
CA LEU A 352 22.39 -8.28 10.20
C LEU A 352 23.59 -8.57 9.28
N ARG A 353 23.53 -8.12 8.01
CA ARG A 353 24.64 -8.32 7.04
C ARG A 353 25.93 -7.69 7.52
N ARG A 354 25.87 -6.56 8.22
CA ARG A 354 27.04 -5.88 8.79
C ARG A 354 27.73 -6.70 9.88
N ILE A 355 26.98 -7.46 10.66
CA ILE A 355 27.52 -8.27 11.76
C ILE A 355 27.79 -9.71 11.34
N LEU A 356 27.22 -10.18 10.23
CA LEU A 356 27.35 -11.54 9.74
C LEU A 356 28.80 -12.06 9.65
N PRO A 357 29.81 -11.26 9.23
CA PRO A 357 31.21 -11.67 9.20
C PRO A 357 31.81 -11.98 10.58
N GLU A 358 31.23 -11.42 11.67
CA GLU A 358 31.68 -11.65 13.05
C GLU A 358 30.99 -12.88 13.68
N ILE A 359 29.95 -13.44 13.03
CA ILE A 359 29.18 -14.57 13.52
C ILE A 359 29.80 -15.88 13.05
N ASN A 360 30.22 -16.72 14.01
CA ASN A 360 30.65 -18.08 13.71
C ASN A 360 29.41 -18.98 13.54
N LEU A 361 29.06 -19.32 12.29
CA LEU A 361 27.89 -20.14 11.96
C LEU A 361 27.96 -21.59 12.46
N GLU A 362 29.13 -22.06 12.90
CA GLU A 362 29.32 -23.41 13.44
C GLU A 362 28.98 -23.50 14.93
N GLU A 363 28.92 -22.37 15.62
CA GLU A 363 28.53 -22.33 17.04
C GLU A 363 27.01 -22.35 17.21
N LYS A 364 26.51 -23.23 18.10
CA LYS A 364 25.07 -23.36 18.38
C LYS A 364 24.45 -22.17 19.14
N THR A 365 25.26 -21.28 19.70
CA THR A 365 24.82 -20.13 20.50
C THR A 365 25.59 -18.89 20.13
N ILE A 366 24.86 -17.83 19.84
CA ILE A 366 25.45 -16.49 19.56
C ILE A 366 25.82 -15.85 20.90
N SER A 367 27.00 -15.25 21.00
CA SER A 367 27.45 -14.56 22.21
C SER A 367 26.57 -13.34 22.51
N ARG A 368 26.36 -13.04 23.78
CA ARG A 368 25.55 -11.91 24.22
C ARG A 368 26.13 -10.57 23.74
N GLU A 369 27.45 -10.47 23.67
CA GLU A 369 28.18 -9.30 23.16
C GLU A 369 27.88 -9.00 21.67
N LEU A 370 27.70 -10.04 20.85
CA LEU A 370 27.32 -9.92 19.44
C LEU A 370 25.86 -9.52 19.29
N LEU A 371 24.97 -10.02 20.17
CA LEU A 371 23.56 -9.63 20.18
C LEU A 371 23.39 -8.16 20.61
N ASP A 372 24.18 -7.67 21.58
CA ASP A 372 24.16 -6.29 22.02
C ASP A 372 24.71 -5.31 20.94
N LYS A 373 25.55 -5.79 20.04
CA LYS A 373 26.04 -5.02 18.88
C LYS A 373 25.03 -4.95 17.73
N LEU A 374 24.00 -5.83 17.71
CA LEU A 374 22.99 -5.87 16.66
C LEU A 374 21.99 -4.73 16.87
N VAL A 375 22.36 -3.55 16.44
CA VAL A 375 21.53 -2.33 16.51
C VAL A 375 21.35 -1.80 15.09
N VAL A 376 20.12 -1.43 14.74
CA VAL A 376 19.78 -0.86 13.43
C VAL A 376 20.09 0.62 13.45
N SER A 377 21.03 1.06 12.61
CA SER A 377 21.51 2.44 12.53
C SER A 377 20.82 3.21 11.40
N ARG A 378 21.02 4.54 11.39
CA ARG A 378 20.58 5.42 10.31
C ARG A 378 21.13 4.95 8.94
N GLN A 379 22.39 4.52 8.88
CA GLN A 379 23.00 4.04 7.64
C GLN A 379 22.26 2.82 7.07
N ASP A 380 21.79 1.90 7.93
CA ASP A 380 21.05 0.71 7.51
C ASP A 380 19.70 1.08 6.88
N PHE A 381 19.00 2.11 7.40
CA PHE A 381 17.77 2.65 6.83
C PHE A 381 18.03 3.41 5.52
N ASP A 382 19.06 4.24 5.45
CA ASP A 382 19.42 5.00 4.24
C ASP A 382 19.76 4.07 3.08
N GLU A 383 20.45 2.96 3.35
CA GLU A 383 20.77 1.95 2.36
C GLU A 383 19.51 1.17 1.92
N ALA A 384 18.64 0.82 2.85
CA ALA A 384 17.37 0.18 2.54
C ALA A 384 16.45 1.06 1.69
N LEU A 385 16.40 2.36 1.97
CA LEU A 385 15.59 3.33 1.24
C LEU A 385 16.01 3.46 -0.23
N LYS A 386 17.30 3.28 -0.56
CA LYS A 386 17.78 3.29 -1.96
C LYS A 386 17.23 2.14 -2.80
N GLY A 387 16.91 1.02 -2.17
CA GLY A 387 16.42 -0.19 -2.84
C GLY A 387 14.90 -0.30 -2.92
N ILE A 388 14.16 0.43 -2.11
CA ILE A 388 12.71 0.29 -1.96
C ILE A 388 12.03 1.58 -2.41
N GLY A 389 11.15 1.45 -3.41
CA GLY A 389 10.31 2.55 -3.89
C GLY A 389 8.83 2.27 -3.63
N PRO A 390 7.98 3.31 -3.63
CA PRO A 390 6.56 3.19 -3.34
C PRO A 390 5.84 2.26 -4.33
N SER A 391 5.19 1.21 -3.83
CA SER A 391 4.51 0.20 -4.66
C SER A 391 3.19 0.69 -5.23
N ALA A 392 2.47 1.55 -4.50
CA ALA A 392 1.22 2.15 -4.97
C ALA A 392 1.42 3.01 -6.25
N LEU A 393 2.65 3.41 -6.53
CA LEU A 393 3.01 4.32 -7.60
C LEU A 393 3.57 3.63 -8.85
N ARG A 394 3.83 2.30 -8.80
CA ARG A 394 4.51 1.56 -9.89
C ARG A 394 3.68 1.40 -11.17
N GLU A 395 2.35 1.46 -11.10
CA GLU A 395 1.47 1.17 -12.25
C GLU A 395 1.18 2.38 -13.15
N ILE A 396 1.43 3.62 -12.69
CA ILE A 396 1.27 4.86 -13.47
C ILE A 396 2.45 5.77 -13.13
N PHE A 397 2.84 6.67 -14.04
CA PHE A 397 3.93 7.66 -13.89
C PHE A 397 3.70 8.61 -12.69
N VAL A 398 3.75 8.08 -11.48
CA VAL A 398 3.71 8.86 -10.25
C VAL A 398 5.15 9.05 -9.80
N GLU A 399 5.60 10.29 -9.81
CA GLU A 399 6.91 10.67 -9.29
C GLU A 399 6.74 11.24 -7.88
N VAL A 400 7.66 10.92 -6.98
CA VAL A 400 7.88 11.72 -5.78
C VAL A 400 8.92 12.76 -6.16
N PRO A 401 8.55 14.03 -6.34
CA PRO A 401 9.51 15.03 -6.77
C PRO A 401 10.49 15.31 -5.65
N SER A 402 11.78 15.40 -6.01
CA SER A 402 12.85 15.79 -5.08
C SER A 402 13.26 17.26 -5.25
N VAL A 403 12.56 17.99 -6.11
CA VAL A 403 12.85 19.39 -6.42
C VAL A 403 12.26 20.29 -5.36
N THR A 404 13.08 21.16 -4.78
CA THR A 404 12.67 22.16 -3.79
C THR A 404 12.56 23.57 -4.41
N TRP A 405 11.99 24.53 -3.68
CA TRP A 405 11.99 25.93 -4.12
C TRP A 405 13.39 26.52 -4.29
N GLU A 406 14.40 25.97 -3.60
CA GLU A 406 15.81 26.38 -3.73
C GLU A 406 16.45 25.98 -5.06
N ASP A 407 15.90 24.95 -5.73
CA ASP A 407 16.33 24.49 -7.03
C ASP A 407 15.73 25.33 -8.18
N VAL A 408 14.80 26.21 -7.86
CA VAL A 408 14.18 27.15 -8.80
C VAL A 408 14.77 28.54 -8.61
N GLY A 409 15.63 28.99 -9.52
CA GLY A 409 16.24 30.30 -9.45
C GLY A 409 15.27 31.43 -9.83
N GLY A 410 15.05 32.40 -8.94
CA GLY A 410 14.15 33.55 -9.16
C GLY A 410 12.67 33.19 -9.22
N LEU A 411 11.88 33.98 -9.95
CA LEU A 411 10.43 33.81 -10.15
C LEU A 411 9.60 33.89 -8.85
N GLU A 412 9.97 34.76 -7.92
CA GLU A 412 9.35 34.82 -6.58
C GLU A 412 7.84 35.14 -6.64
N GLU A 413 7.38 35.97 -7.57
CA GLU A 413 5.95 36.22 -7.74
C GLU A 413 5.20 34.96 -8.19
N VAL A 414 5.79 34.20 -9.13
CA VAL A 414 5.20 32.93 -9.61
C VAL A 414 5.18 31.91 -8.51
N LYS A 415 6.25 31.80 -7.73
CA LYS A 415 6.32 30.90 -6.55
C LYS A 415 5.24 31.25 -5.53
N GLN A 416 5.03 32.53 -5.25
CA GLN A 416 4.01 33.00 -4.31
C GLN A 416 2.60 32.65 -4.79
N LEU A 417 2.28 32.88 -6.05
CA LEU A 417 0.99 32.52 -6.66
C LEU A 417 0.76 30.97 -6.58
N LEU A 418 1.78 30.19 -6.85
CA LEU A 418 1.69 28.73 -6.74
C LEU A 418 1.53 28.25 -5.29
N ARG A 419 2.16 28.91 -4.32
CA ARG A 419 1.93 28.62 -2.89
C ARG A 419 0.46 28.87 -2.53
N GLU A 420 -0.11 29.98 -2.98
CA GLU A 420 -1.50 30.33 -2.69
C GLU A 420 -2.50 29.43 -3.40
N ALA A 421 -2.26 29.10 -4.67
CA ALA A 421 -3.18 28.32 -5.48
C ALA A 421 -3.08 26.80 -5.30
N VAL A 422 -1.93 26.26 -4.87
CA VAL A 422 -1.69 24.81 -4.80
C VAL A 422 -1.33 24.38 -3.38
N GLU A 423 -0.30 24.97 -2.78
CA GLU A 423 0.22 24.52 -1.48
C GLU A 423 -0.78 24.76 -0.34
N LEU A 424 -1.35 25.97 -0.25
CA LEU A 424 -2.31 26.30 0.80
C LEU A 424 -3.57 25.43 0.74
N PRO A 425 -4.23 25.19 -0.41
CA PRO A 425 -5.37 24.30 -0.51
C PRO A 425 -5.08 22.86 -0.06
N LEU A 426 -3.91 22.32 -0.41
CA LEU A 426 -3.52 20.97 -0.05
C LEU A 426 -3.17 20.82 1.44
N LYS A 427 -2.42 21.80 2.01
CA LYS A 427 -1.99 21.76 3.42
C LYS A 427 -3.04 22.26 4.41
N ARG A 428 -3.91 23.19 4.01
CA ARG A 428 -4.83 23.90 4.89
C ARG A 428 -6.29 23.90 4.38
N ALA A 429 -6.75 22.79 3.86
CA ALA A 429 -8.12 22.62 3.34
C ALA A 429 -9.21 23.06 4.33
N ASP A 430 -9.01 22.82 5.63
CA ASP A 430 -9.97 23.21 6.68
C ASP A 430 -10.08 24.74 6.86
N SER A 431 -9.03 25.48 6.55
CA SER A 431 -9.06 26.96 6.60
C SER A 431 -9.95 27.52 5.49
N PHE A 432 -9.90 26.94 4.29
CA PHE A 432 -10.78 27.33 3.18
C PHE A 432 -12.23 27.03 3.51
N ARG A 433 -12.55 25.85 4.06
CA ARG A 433 -13.90 25.50 4.50
C ARG A 433 -14.44 26.43 5.57
N ARG A 434 -13.61 26.78 6.56
CA ARG A 434 -14.01 27.68 7.64
C ARG A 434 -14.33 29.08 7.14
N LEU A 435 -13.66 29.53 6.07
CA LEU A 435 -13.90 30.84 5.44
C LEU A 435 -15.00 30.79 4.37
N GLY A 436 -15.49 29.59 4.01
CA GLY A 436 -16.48 29.44 2.92
C GLY A 436 -15.92 29.76 1.54
N ILE A 437 -14.60 29.62 1.34
CA ILE A 437 -13.92 29.90 0.06
C ILE A 437 -13.61 28.55 -0.61
N GLU A 438 -14.01 28.43 -1.87
CA GLU A 438 -13.61 27.26 -2.68
C GLU A 438 -12.16 27.42 -3.16
N PRO A 439 -11.29 26.43 -2.95
CA PRO A 439 -9.94 26.47 -3.48
C PRO A 439 -9.94 26.30 -5.00
N PRO A 440 -8.97 26.89 -5.72
CA PRO A 440 -8.85 26.71 -7.17
C PRO A 440 -8.63 25.22 -7.49
N LYS A 441 -9.32 24.70 -8.53
CA LYS A 441 -9.24 23.32 -8.97
C LYS A 441 -8.07 23.09 -9.91
N GLY A 442 -7.76 24.08 -10.73
CA GLY A 442 -6.71 24.02 -11.73
C GLY A 442 -5.93 25.31 -11.89
N VAL A 443 -4.65 25.13 -12.16
CA VAL A 443 -3.69 26.22 -12.44
C VAL A 443 -3.09 26.01 -13.82
N LEU A 444 -3.12 26.99 -14.69
CA LEU A 444 -2.43 26.93 -15.98
C LEU A 444 -1.15 27.77 -15.94
N LEU A 445 -0.01 27.08 -16.07
CA LEU A 445 1.30 27.70 -16.27
C LEU A 445 1.53 27.93 -17.76
N TYR A 446 1.69 29.18 -18.19
CA TYR A 446 1.94 29.49 -19.60
C TYR A 446 3.11 30.44 -19.78
N GLY A 447 3.78 30.35 -20.92
CA GLY A 447 4.94 31.16 -21.21
C GLY A 447 5.91 30.51 -22.20
N PRO A 448 7.01 31.17 -22.54
CA PRO A 448 8.00 30.63 -23.46
C PRO A 448 8.54 29.27 -23.05
N PRO A 449 8.99 28.43 -24.00
CA PRO A 449 9.64 27.16 -23.68
C PRO A 449 10.92 27.40 -22.89
N GLY A 450 11.29 26.47 -22.02
CA GLY A 450 12.52 26.53 -21.23
C GLY A 450 12.51 27.45 -20.01
N THR A 451 11.35 28.10 -19.69
CA THR A 451 11.22 28.98 -18.52
C THR A 451 11.01 28.25 -17.19
N GLY A 452 10.99 26.93 -17.18
CA GLY A 452 10.95 26.13 -15.94
C GLY A 452 9.54 25.73 -15.45
N LYS A 453 8.48 25.76 -16.31
CA LYS A 453 7.11 25.39 -15.94
C LYS A 453 7.00 24.02 -15.27
N THR A 454 7.62 23.02 -15.84
CA THR A 454 7.66 21.63 -15.27
C THR A 454 8.43 21.58 -13.95
N LEU A 455 9.51 22.38 -13.82
CA LEU A 455 10.31 22.47 -12.60
C LEU A 455 9.49 23.10 -11.46
N LEU A 456 8.77 24.19 -11.75
CA LEU A 456 7.87 24.86 -10.82
C LEU A 456 6.76 23.92 -10.32
N ALA A 457 6.15 23.16 -11.23
CA ALA A 457 5.12 22.19 -10.86
C ALA A 457 5.67 21.07 -9.96
N LYS A 458 6.88 20.58 -10.22
CA LYS A 458 7.56 19.60 -9.34
C LYS A 458 7.89 20.20 -7.98
N ALA A 459 8.40 21.44 -7.94
CA ALA A 459 8.74 22.09 -6.68
C ALA A 459 7.50 22.31 -5.80
N VAL A 460 6.39 22.83 -6.35
CA VAL A 460 5.17 23.04 -5.55
C VAL A 460 4.57 21.73 -5.07
N ALA A 461 4.65 20.64 -5.85
CA ALA A 461 4.17 19.34 -5.42
C ALA A 461 5.00 18.76 -4.26
N ASN A 462 6.34 18.87 -4.34
CA ASN A 462 7.24 18.46 -3.27
C ASN A 462 6.98 19.24 -1.97
N GLU A 463 6.93 20.57 -2.08
CA GLU A 463 6.67 21.43 -0.93
C GLU A 463 5.27 21.21 -0.33
N SER A 464 4.30 20.81 -1.15
CA SER A 464 2.94 20.47 -0.70
C SER A 464 2.84 19.07 -0.09
N GLU A 465 3.92 18.30 -0.06
CA GLU A 465 3.94 16.88 0.31
C GLU A 465 2.90 16.07 -0.51
N ALA A 466 2.70 16.44 -1.77
CA ALA A 466 1.73 15.82 -2.66
C ALA A 466 2.40 14.89 -3.67
N ASN A 467 1.71 13.81 -4.00
CA ASN A 467 2.09 12.92 -5.09
C ASN A 467 2.02 13.64 -6.44
N PHE A 468 3.03 13.47 -7.28
CA PHE A 468 3.12 14.14 -8.57
C PHE A 468 2.84 13.16 -9.71
N ILE A 469 1.76 13.38 -10.43
CA ILE A 469 1.34 12.54 -11.56
C ILE A 469 1.54 13.31 -12.84
N THR A 470 2.49 12.88 -13.66
CA THR A 470 2.78 13.52 -14.94
C THR A 470 2.03 12.83 -16.07
N ALA A 471 1.33 13.61 -16.88
CA ALA A 471 0.73 13.16 -18.12
C ALA A 471 1.13 14.14 -19.25
N LYS A 472 1.85 13.63 -20.24
CA LYS A 472 2.22 14.42 -21.43
C LYS A 472 1.15 14.29 -22.51
N GLY A 473 0.94 15.35 -23.25
CA GLY A 473 0.01 15.36 -24.38
C GLY A 473 0.25 14.21 -25.36
N SER A 474 1.50 13.96 -25.70
CA SER A 474 1.90 12.86 -26.59
C SER A 474 1.55 11.46 -26.07
N ASP A 475 1.59 11.25 -24.76
CA ASP A 475 1.40 9.92 -24.13
C ASP A 475 -0.10 9.59 -23.99
N LEU A 476 -0.94 10.62 -23.89
CA LEU A 476 -2.38 10.51 -23.80
C LEU A 476 -3.05 10.37 -25.17
N LEU A 477 -2.42 10.89 -26.23
CA LEU A 477 -2.90 10.77 -27.60
C LEU A 477 -2.58 9.40 -28.17
N SER A 478 -3.55 8.47 -28.14
CA SER A 478 -3.44 7.15 -28.75
C SER A 478 -4.11 7.12 -30.13
N LYS A 479 -3.54 6.34 -31.07
CA LYS A 479 -4.15 6.08 -32.39
C LYS A 479 -5.39 5.18 -32.31
N TRP A 480 -5.63 4.53 -31.17
CA TRP A 480 -6.75 3.61 -30.97
C TRP A 480 -7.96 4.31 -30.39
N PHE A 481 -9.11 4.03 -30.97
CA PHE A 481 -10.38 4.64 -30.62
C PHE A 481 -10.79 4.37 -29.16
N GLY A 482 -11.06 5.42 -28.36
CA GLY A 482 -11.51 5.34 -26.97
C GLY A 482 -10.41 5.07 -25.92
N GLU A 483 -9.16 4.86 -26.32
CA GLU A 483 -8.06 4.60 -25.38
C GLU A 483 -7.57 5.87 -24.71
N SER A 484 -7.60 7.00 -25.39
CA SER A 484 -7.18 8.30 -24.85
C SER A 484 -8.11 8.80 -23.74
N GLU A 485 -9.43 8.68 -23.91
CA GLU A 485 -10.41 9.03 -22.89
C GLU A 485 -10.24 8.15 -21.64
N LYS A 486 -10.02 6.85 -21.86
CA LYS A 486 -9.78 5.89 -20.76
C LYS A 486 -8.52 6.23 -19.97
N LYS A 487 -7.41 6.57 -20.63
CA LYS A 487 -6.16 6.98 -19.99
C LYS A 487 -6.34 8.25 -19.13
N ILE A 488 -7.09 9.24 -19.62
CA ILE A 488 -7.40 10.45 -18.85
C ILE A 488 -8.17 10.07 -17.58
N ALA A 489 -9.24 9.30 -17.71
CA ALA A 489 -10.02 8.85 -16.56
C ALA A 489 -9.16 8.04 -15.56
N GLU A 490 -8.24 7.20 -16.05
CA GLU A 490 -7.30 6.45 -15.22
C GLU A 490 -6.34 7.36 -14.44
N VAL A 491 -5.81 8.41 -15.06
CA VAL A 491 -4.94 9.40 -14.40
C VAL A 491 -5.68 10.10 -13.26
N PHE A 492 -6.91 10.56 -13.49
CA PHE A 492 -7.71 11.23 -12.46
C PHE A 492 -8.17 10.25 -11.37
N ALA A 493 -8.56 9.02 -11.72
CA ALA A 493 -8.90 7.98 -10.76
C ALA A 493 -7.72 7.65 -9.85
N LYS A 494 -6.51 7.57 -10.42
CA LYS A 494 -5.28 7.32 -9.66
C LYS A 494 -4.94 8.48 -8.73
N ALA A 495 -5.07 9.72 -9.20
CA ALA A 495 -4.84 10.90 -8.36
C ALA A 495 -5.75 10.89 -7.12
N ARG A 496 -7.01 10.48 -7.31
CA ARG A 496 -7.95 10.30 -6.20
C ARG A 496 -7.47 9.28 -5.18
N GLN A 497 -6.93 8.15 -5.64
CA GLN A 497 -6.45 7.06 -4.77
C GLN A 497 -5.20 7.43 -3.95
N VAL A 498 -4.36 8.30 -4.51
CA VAL A 498 -3.09 8.69 -3.90
C VAL A 498 -3.08 10.13 -3.38
N ALA A 499 -4.25 10.72 -3.17
CA ALA A 499 -4.35 12.07 -2.63
C ALA A 499 -3.66 12.18 -1.23
N PRO A 500 -2.97 13.30 -0.92
CA PRO A 500 -2.91 14.53 -1.71
C PRO A 500 -2.04 14.36 -2.96
N ALA A 501 -2.54 14.89 -4.11
CA ALA A 501 -1.88 14.72 -5.39
C ALA A 501 -1.96 15.95 -6.29
N VAL A 502 -0.91 16.16 -7.08
CA VAL A 502 -0.85 17.14 -8.16
C VAL A 502 -0.83 16.42 -9.50
N ILE A 503 -1.83 16.64 -10.35
CA ILE A 503 -1.83 16.16 -11.73
C ILE A 503 -1.16 17.22 -12.59
N PHE A 504 -0.08 16.88 -13.26
CA PHE A 504 0.62 17.76 -14.17
C PHE A 504 0.37 17.36 -15.62
N LEU A 505 -0.36 18.22 -16.35
CA LEU A 505 -0.66 18.04 -17.77
C LEU A 505 0.31 18.91 -18.60
N ASP A 506 1.35 18.28 -19.13
CA ASP A 506 2.32 18.97 -19.98
C ASP A 506 1.81 19.04 -21.42
N GLU A 507 2.17 20.09 -22.14
CA GLU A 507 1.73 20.35 -23.52
C GLU A 507 0.19 20.32 -23.65
N LEU A 508 -0.50 21.04 -22.75
CA LEU A 508 -1.99 21.10 -22.74
C LEU A 508 -2.58 21.60 -24.08
N ASP A 509 -1.85 22.44 -24.80
CA ASP A 509 -2.19 22.92 -26.13
C ASP A 509 -2.25 21.77 -27.17
N ALA A 510 -1.50 20.69 -27.00
CA ALA A 510 -1.60 19.51 -27.85
C ALA A 510 -2.79 18.63 -27.46
N LEU A 511 -3.15 18.56 -26.16
CA LEU A 511 -4.28 17.77 -25.66
C LEU A 511 -5.63 18.40 -25.96
N ALA A 512 -5.74 19.71 -25.84
CA ALA A 512 -7.01 20.43 -25.86
C ALA A 512 -6.96 21.64 -26.77
N PRO A 513 -6.72 21.48 -28.09
CA PRO A 513 -6.74 22.61 -29.04
C PRO A 513 -8.15 23.13 -29.27
N LYS A 514 -8.25 24.41 -29.66
CA LYS A 514 -9.53 25.06 -30.08
C LYS A 514 -10.26 24.23 -31.11
N ARG A 515 -11.56 24.14 -30.98
CA ARG A 515 -12.46 23.47 -31.95
C ARG A 515 -12.30 24.06 -33.34
N GLY A 516 -12.10 23.19 -34.36
CA GLY A 516 -11.91 23.62 -35.74
C GLY A 516 -10.47 23.95 -36.15
N SER A 517 -9.47 23.81 -35.26
CA SER A 517 -8.08 23.91 -35.66
C SER A 517 -7.68 22.64 -36.40
N ALA A 518 -6.99 22.79 -37.57
CA ALA A 518 -6.65 21.72 -38.51
C ALA A 518 -5.62 20.69 -38.01
N LEU A 519 -5.34 20.65 -36.72
CA LEU A 519 -4.36 19.75 -36.05
C LEU A 519 -5.06 18.50 -35.49
N GLY A 520 -5.16 17.44 -36.26
CA GLY A 520 -5.65 16.13 -35.83
C GLY A 520 -7.02 15.72 -36.39
N GLU A 521 -7.45 14.47 -36.16
CA GLU A 521 -8.81 14.04 -36.48
C GLU A 521 -9.81 14.73 -35.54
N PRO A 522 -10.75 15.57 -36.06
CA PRO A 522 -11.58 16.44 -35.22
C PRO A 522 -12.38 15.73 -34.12
N HIS A 523 -12.78 14.50 -34.38
CA HIS A 523 -13.61 13.72 -33.45
C HIS A 523 -12.87 13.14 -32.24
N VAL A 524 -11.56 12.85 -32.33
CA VAL A 524 -10.78 12.30 -31.21
C VAL A 524 -10.45 13.42 -30.22
N THR A 525 -10.02 14.56 -30.73
CA THR A 525 -9.64 15.72 -29.89
C THR A 525 -10.81 16.29 -29.11
N GLU A 526 -11.99 16.40 -29.74
CA GLU A 526 -13.22 16.88 -29.05
C GLU A 526 -13.62 15.97 -27.88
N ARG A 527 -13.45 14.64 -28.01
CA ARG A 527 -13.77 13.70 -26.93
C ARG A 527 -12.79 13.80 -25.78
N ILE A 528 -11.51 13.95 -26.07
CA ILE A 528 -10.47 14.18 -25.06
C ILE A 528 -10.78 15.43 -24.26
N VAL A 529 -11.10 16.54 -24.95
CA VAL A 529 -11.50 17.80 -24.30
C VAL A 529 -12.74 17.59 -23.43
N ASN A 530 -13.78 16.92 -23.95
CA ASN A 530 -15.00 16.66 -23.18
C ASN A 530 -14.75 15.75 -21.97
N GLN A 531 -13.88 14.73 -22.09
CA GLN A 531 -13.48 13.89 -20.95
C GLN A 531 -12.72 14.70 -19.90
N LEU A 532 -11.76 15.54 -20.33
CA LEU A 532 -11.00 16.40 -19.44
C LEU A 532 -11.91 17.40 -18.70
N LEU A 533 -12.90 17.99 -19.41
CA LEU A 533 -13.90 18.86 -18.82
C LEU A 533 -14.73 18.11 -17.76
N SER A 534 -15.17 16.89 -18.08
CA SER A 534 -15.94 16.05 -17.16
C SER A 534 -15.15 15.68 -15.89
N GLU A 535 -13.87 15.35 -16.03
CA GLU A 535 -13.01 15.05 -14.89
C GLU A 535 -12.72 16.29 -14.03
N LEU A 536 -12.49 17.46 -14.64
CA LEU A 536 -12.30 18.73 -13.92
C LEU A 536 -13.58 19.19 -13.19
N ASP A 537 -14.74 19.05 -13.83
CA ASP A 537 -16.03 19.37 -13.21
C ASP A 537 -16.33 18.40 -12.05
N GLY A 538 -15.93 17.13 -12.17
CA GLY A 538 -16.02 16.11 -11.11
C GLY A 538 -15.06 16.31 -9.93
N LEU A 539 -14.14 17.27 -9.99
CA LEU A 539 -13.21 17.59 -8.90
C LEU A 539 -13.88 18.23 -7.66
N GLU A 540 -15.14 18.65 -7.73
CA GLU A 540 -15.86 19.22 -6.57
C GLU A 540 -15.99 18.24 -5.39
N GLU A 541 -16.03 16.95 -5.67
CA GLU A 541 -16.05 15.89 -4.65
C GLU A 541 -14.63 15.46 -4.18
N LEU A 542 -13.57 16.01 -4.83
CA LEU A 542 -12.19 15.54 -4.64
C LEU A 542 -11.40 16.43 -3.69
N ARG A 543 -11.35 15.99 -2.46
CA ARG A 543 -10.48 16.57 -1.43
C ARG A 543 -9.03 16.14 -1.68
N GLY A 544 -8.14 17.13 -1.91
CA GLY A 544 -6.69 16.90 -1.96
C GLY A 544 -6.12 16.61 -3.36
N VAL A 545 -6.79 16.95 -4.46
CA VAL A 545 -6.23 16.88 -5.82
C VAL A 545 -6.28 18.25 -6.48
N VAL A 546 -5.14 18.69 -7.04
CA VAL A 546 -5.02 19.94 -7.83
C VAL A 546 -4.45 19.59 -9.20
N VAL A 547 -4.96 20.24 -10.25
CA VAL A 547 -4.48 20.05 -11.62
C VAL A 547 -3.62 21.23 -12.04
N ILE A 548 -2.40 20.96 -12.52
CA ILE A 548 -1.53 21.99 -13.10
C ILE A 548 -1.37 21.69 -14.59
N GLY A 549 -1.86 22.56 -15.44
CA GLY A 549 -1.61 22.52 -16.88
C GLY A 549 -0.37 23.34 -17.25
N ALA A 550 0.41 22.88 -18.20
CA ALA A 550 1.50 23.68 -18.80
C ALA A 550 1.31 23.82 -20.30
N SER A 551 1.51 25.02 -20.81
CA SER A 551 1.42 25.29 -22.23
C SER A 551 2.44 26.34 -22.69
N ASN A 552 2.97 26.13 -23.89
CA ASN A 552 3.74 27.15 -24.59
C ASN A 552 2.84 28.01 -25.51
N ARG A 553 1.59 27.59 -25.76
CA ARG A 553 0.65 28.27 -26.66
C ARG A 553 -0.76 28.37 -26.06
N PRO A 554 -0.95 29.22 -25.06
CA PRO A 554 -2.26 29.38 -24.42
C PRO A 554 -3.34 29.87 -25.38
N ASP A 555 -2.93 30.55 -26.48
CA ASP A 555 -3.79 31.07 -27.52
C ASP A 555 -4.59 30.03 -28.29
N ILE A 556 -4.11 28.76 -28.34
CA ILE A 556 -4.77 27.69 -29.06
C ILE A 556 -5.53 26.71 -28.16
N ILE A 557 -5.51 26.90 -26.85
CA ILE A 557 -6.26 26.05 -25.90
C ILE A 557 -7.77 26.33 -26.04
N ASP A 558 -8.62 25.29 -25.90
CA ASP A 558 -10.08 25.43 -25.92
C ASP A 558 -10.53 26.35 -24.75
N PRO A 559 -11.24 27.46 -25.06
CA PRO A 559 -11.69 28.41 -24.05
C PRO A 559 -12.58 27.82 -22.95
N ALA A 560 -13.20 26.65 -23.21
CA ALA A 560 -14.00 25.96 -22.21
C ALA A 560 -13.18 25.51 -21.00
N LEU A 561 -11.90 25.21 -21.17
CA LEU A 561 -11.01 24.84 -20.08
C LEU A 561 -10.56 26.03 -19.22
N LEU A 562 -10.54 27.22 -19.79
CA LEU A 562 -10.09 28.48 -19.14
C LEU A 562 -11.21 29.19 -18.37
N ARG A 563 -12.38 28.57 -18.21
CA ARG A 563 -13.49 29.09 -17.42
C ARG A 563 -13.33 28.76 -15.95
N LEU A 564 -13.93 29.62 -15.11
CA LEU A 564 -14.02 29.41 -13.66
C LEU A 564 -14.59 28.02 -13.33
N GLY A 565 -14.02 27.38 -12.31
CA GLY A 565 -14.34 26.00 -11.90
C GLY A 565 -13.48 24.92 -12.59
N ARG A 566 -12.49 25.32 -13.42
CA ARG A 566 -11.59 24.41 -14.15
C ARG A 566 -10.15 24.85 -14.01
N PHE A 567 -9.58 25.60 -14.95
CA PHE A 567 -8.30 26.30 -14.76
C PHE A 567 -8.58 27.70 -14.26
N ASP A 568 -8.76 27.84 -12.95
CA ASP A 568 -9.19 29.09 -12.31
C ASP A 568 -8.08 30.12 -12.28
N GLU A 569 -6.83 29.67 -12.22
CA GLU A 569 -5.65 30.52 -12.11
C GLU A 569 -4.77 30.38 -13.34
N LEU A 570 -4.52 31.53 -14.00
CA LEU A 570 -3.64 31.61 -15.16
C LEU A 570 -2.34 32.32 -14.75
N ILE A 571 -1.25 31.56 -14.62
CA ILE A 571 0.04 32.07 -14.14
C ILE A 571 1.02 32.19 -15.32
N TYR A 572 1.44 33.39 -15.63
CA TYR A 572 2.47 33.65 -16.62
C TYR A 572 3.86 33.38 -16.04
N VAL A 573 4.64 32.54 -16.70
CA VAL A 573 6.03 32.28 -16.36
C VAL A 573 6.94 33.03 -17.33
N PRO A 574 7.48 34.21 -16.92
CA PRO A 574 8.27 35.06 -17.80
C PRO A 574 9.67 34.52 -18.09
N VAL A 575 10.32 35.13 -19.08
CA VAL A 575 11.78 34.95 -19.27
C VAL A 575 12.48 35.57 -18.06
N PRO A 576 13.51 34.90 -17.50
CA PRO A 576 14.17 35.35 -16.28
C PRO A 576 14.82 36.71 -16.44
N ASP A 577 14.58 37.61 -15.49
CA ASP A 577 15.24 38.90 -15.37
C ASP A 577 16.73 38.73 -14.92
N LYS A 578 17.41 39.85 -14.72
CA LYS A 578 18.83 39.82 -14.33
C LYS A 578 19.07 39.07 -13.01
N GLU A 579 18.21 39.33 -12.02
CA GLU A 579 18.33 38.69 -10.69
C GLU A 579 18.00 37.20 -10.76
N ALA A 580 16.96 36.83 -11.49
CA ALA A 580 16.59 35.44 -11.71
C ALA A 580 17.67 34.68 -12.49
N ARG A 581 18.30 35.29 -13.53
CA ARG A 581 19.41 34.62 -14.24
C ARG A 581 20.59 34.36 -13.32
N ARG A 582 20.90 35.30 -12.43
CA ARG A 582 21.95 35.09 -11.42
C ARG A 582 21.65 33.89 -10.53
N ALA A 583 20.44 33.85 -9.96
CA ALA A 583 20.02 32.73 -9.12
C ALA A 583 20.04 31.39 -9.89
N ILE A 584 19.65 31.38 -11.17
CA ILE A 584 19.72 30.19 -12.04
C ILE A 584 21.18 29.73 -12.23
N PHE A 585 22.12 30.66 -12.47
CA PHE A 585 23.53 30.33 -12.54
C PHE A 585 24.03 29.74 -11.23
N GLU A 586 23.69 30.32 -10.09
CA GLU A 586 24.06 29.82 -8.76
C GLU A 586 23.56 28.38 -8.54
N VAL A 587 22.32 28.10 -8.93
CA VAL A 587 21.74 26.75 -8.84
C VAL A 587 22.52 25.74 -9.70
N HIS A 588 22.76 26.08 -10.98
CA HIS A 588 23.39 25.15 -11.92
C HIS A 588 24.91 25.01 -11.75
N THR A 589 25.56 25.95 -11.05
CA THR A 589 27.00 25.87 -10.73
C THR A 589 27.26 25.34 -9.30
N ARG A 590 26.27 25.15 -8.46
CA ARG A 590 26.40 24.69 -7.05
C ARG A 590 27.26 23.41 -6.91
N GLY A 591 27.18 22.50 -7.88
CA GLY A 591 27.96 21.25 -7.92
C GLY A 591 29.20 21.28 -8.82
N MET A 592 29.55 22.43 -9.42
CA MET A 592 30.68 22.56 -10.34
C MET A 592 31.90 23.12 -9.61
N ALA A 593 33.04 22.54 -9.85
CA ALA A 593 34.31 23.15 -9.43
C ALA A 593 34.62 24.35 -10.34
N LEU A 594 34.36 25.56 -9.85
CA LEU A 594 34.66 26.80 -10.57
C LEU A 594 36.05 27.31 -10.22
N SER A 595 36.74 27.85 -11.21
CA SER A 595 37.98 28.58 -11.00
C SER A 595 37.70 29.97 -10.41
N SER A 596 38.64 30.57 -9.71
CA SER A 596 38.50 31.89 -9.07
C SER A 596 38.34 33.06 -10.05
N ASP A 597 38.54 32.82 -11.35
CA ASP A 597 38.36 33.81 -12.42
C ASP A 597 36.90 33.90 -12.91
N VAL A 598 36.02 33.00 -12.51
CA VAL A 598 34.63 32.98 -12.96
C VAL A 598 33.82 34.05 -12.23
N ASP A 599 33.40 35.05 -12.97
CA ASP A 599 32.52 36.11 -12.52
C ASP A 599 31.09 35.86 -13.04
N LEU A 600 30.18 35.46 -12.12
CA LEU A 600 28.79 35.19 -12.44
C LEU A 600 28.03 36.43 -12.89
N ASP A 601 28.38 37.62 -12.36
CA ASP A 601 27.71 38.88 -12.74
C ASP A 601 28.07 39.25 -14.20
N ALA A 602 29.31 39.03 -14.64
CA ALA A 602 29.71 39.19 -16.02
C ALA A 602 29.01 38.19 -16.97
N LEU A 603 28.73 36.97 -16.52
CA LEU A 603 27.97 36.00 -17.30
C LEU A 603 26.49 36.41 -17.41
N VAL A 604 25.90 36.94 -16.35
CA VAL A 604 24.52 37.42 -16.32
C VAL A 604 24.29 38.57 -17.30
N GLU A 605 25.27 39.49 -17.40
CA GLU A 605 25.20 40.58 -18.36
C GLU A 605 25.22 40.14 -19.82
N ARG A 606 25.96 39.07 -20.12
CA ARG A 606 26.13 38.53 -21.48
C ARG A 606 25.02 37.56 -21.89
N THR A 607 24.14 37.16 -20.98
CA THR A 607 23.08 36.18 -21.22
C THR A 607 21.66 36.80 -21.19
N GLU A 608 21.54 38.03 -21.66
CA GLU A 608 20.23 38.63 -21.80
C GLU A 608 19.35 37.87 -22.81
N GLY A 609 18.09 37.58 -22.44
CA GLY A 609 17.17 36.80 -23.25
C GLY A 609 17.31 35.29 -23.13
N TYR A 610 18.25 34.79 -22.31
CA TYR A 610 18.38 33.36 -22.04
C TYR A 610 17.28 32.88 -21.08
N THR A 611 16.76 31.70 -21.36
CA THR A 611 15.84 30.98 -20.48
C THR A 611 16.63 30.16 -19.46
N GLY A 612 15.92 29.58 -18.44
CA GLY A 612 16.55 28.68 -17.49
C GLY A 612 17.18 27.44 -18.15
N ALA A 613 16.54 26.92 -19.21
CA ALA A 613 17.07 25.79 -19.97
C ALA A 613 18.35 26.18 -20.76
N ASP A 614 18.41 27.40 -21.29
CA ASP A 614 19.60 27.86 -22.00
C ASP A 614 20.80 27.99 -21.04
N ILE A 615 20.59 28.54 -19.84
CA ILE A 615 21.63 28.68 -18.80
C ILE A 615 22.10 27.30 -18.33
N ALA A 616 21.18 26.37 -18.10
CA ALA A 616 21.51 25.00 -17.74
C ALA A 616 22.36 24.30 -18.84
N ALA A 617 21.97 24.47 -20.10
CA ALA A 617 22.73 23.94 -21.24
C ALA A 617 24.11 24.57 -21.35
N LEU A 618 24.21 25.88 -21.12
CA LEU A 618 25.47 26.64 -21.13
C LEU A 618 26.42 26.16 -20.04
N CYS A 619 25.96 25.99 -18.80
CA CYS A 619 26.81 25.47 -17.72
C CYS A 619 27.31 24.06 -18.01
N LYS A 620 26.45 23.16 -18.51
CA LYS A 620 26.83 21.81 -18.93
C LYS A 620 27.85 21.83 -20.09
N LYS A 621 27.73 22.78 -21.02
CA LYS A 621 28.62 22.93 -22.16
C LYS A 621 29.97 23.46 -21.74
N ALA A 622 30.02 24.47 -20.86
CA ALA A 622 31.24 24.97 -20.27
C ALA A 622 32.04 23.86 -19.56
N GLY A 623 31.38 23.01 -18.78
CA GLY A 623 32.00 21.84 -18.15
C GLY A 623 32.56 20.85 -19.18
N ARG A 624 31.84 20.59 -20.29
CA ARG A 624 32.36 19.72 -21.38
C ARG A 624 33.51 20.30 -22.13
N LEU A 625 33.55 21.62 -22.32
CA LEU A 625 34.69 22.31 -22.95
C LEU A 625 35.92 22.20 -22.08
N ALA A 626 35.81 22.38 -20.76
CA ALA A 626 36.92 22.17 -19.83
C ALA A 626 37.49 20.75 -19.91
N LEU A 627 36.63 19.72 -19.92
CA LEU A 627 37.04 18.32 -20.06
C LEU A 627 37.63 17.99 -21.44
N ARG A 628 37.21 18.73 -22.49
CA ARG A 628 37.75 18.55 -23.83
C ARG A 628 39.15 19.16 -23.95
N GLU A 629 39.43 20.25 -23.24
CA GLU A 629 40.75 20.88 -23.18
C GLU A 629 41.73 20.01 -22.37
N ASP A 630 41.30 19.54 -21.20
CA ASP A 630 42.09 18.69 -20.33
C ASP A 630 41.15 17.68 -19.62
N LEU A 631 41.37 16.38 -19.86
CA LEU A 631 40.62 15.30 -19.23
C LEU A 631 40.81 15.25 -17.70
N GLU A 632 41.88 15.84 -17.16
CA GLU A 632 42.16 15.97 -15.74
C GLU A 632 41.80 17.37 -15.18
N ALA A 633 41.06 18.16 -15.94
CA ALA A 633 40.64 19.51 -15.51
C ALA A 633 39.95 19.48 -14.14
N ARG A 634 40.49 20.26 -13.20
CA ARG A 634 39.99 20.34 -11.82
C ARG A 634 38.97 21.44 -11.59
N ALA A 635 38.86 22.39 -12.53
CA ALA A 635 37.97 23.52 -12.44
C ALA A 635 37.56 24.05 -13.82
N VAL A 636 36.33 24.58 -13.91
CA VAL A 636 35.84 25.27 -15.11
C VAL A 636 36.22 26.75 -15.01
N LYS A 637 36.87 27.28 -16.05
CA LYS A 637 37.34 28.65 -16.12
C LYS A 637 36.35 29.56 -16.85
N MET A 638 36.51 30.88 -16.72
CA MET A 638 35.65 31.87 -17.39
C MET A 638 35.72 31.72 -18.93
N GLU A 639 36.85 31.39 -19.50
CA GLU A 639 37.01 31.17 -20.94
C GLU A 639 36.11 30.09 -21.52
N HIS A 640 35.85 29.01 -20.75
CA HIS A 640 34.93 27.92 -21.15
C HIS A 640 33.49 28.40 -21.20
N PHE A 641 33.06 29.25 -20.25
CA PHE A 641 31.74 29.87 -20.27
C PHE A 641 31.57 30.82 -21.43
N LEU A 642 32.60 31.65 -21.74
CA LEU A 642 32.55 32.58 -22.89
C LEU A 642 32.45 31.82 -24.21
N ALA A 643 33.23 30.76 -24.40
CA ALA A 643 33.17 29.90 -25.58
C ALA A 643 31.76 29.20 -25.66
N ALA A 644 31.21 28.79 -24.53
CA ALA A 644 29.89 28.18 -24.50
C ALA A 644 28.78 29.17 -24.89
N ILE A 645 28.91 30.48 -24.53
CA ILE A 645 27.96 31.55 -24.89
C ILE A 645 27.98 31.77 -26.41
N GLU A 646 29.14 31.82 -27.04
CA GLU A 646 29.27 31.99 -28.50
C GLU A 646 28.56 30.90 -29.30
N GLU A 647 28.55 29.67 -28.75
CA GLU A 647 27.93 28.52 -29.39
C GLU A 647 26.48 28.26 -28.98
N THR A 648 25.94 29.03 -28.03
CA THR A 648 24.58 28.82 -27.50
C THR A 648 23.78 30.16 -27.59
N PRO A 649 23.06 30.45 -28.68
CA PRO A 649 22.25 31.65 -28.79
C PRO A 649 21.02 31.59 -27.85
N PRO A 650 20.43 32.76 -27.46
CA PRO A 650 19.23 32.82 -26.67
C PRO A 650 18.05 32.16 -27.40
N SER A 651 17.24 31.39 -26.72
CA SER A 651 16.06 30.71 -27.28
C SER A 651 14.88 31.62 -27.48
N VAL A 652 14.82 32.77 -26.79
CA VAL A 652 13.69 33.72 -26.83
C VAL A 652 14.13 35.08 -27.35
N SER A 653 13.55 35.50 -28.50
CA SER A 653 13.77 36.81 -29.04
C SER A 653 12.90 37.87 -28.33
N ALA A 654 13.28 39.15 -28.47
CA ALA A 654 12.50 40.29 -27.94
C ALA A 654 11.09 40.33 -28.50
N GLU A 655 10.86 39.88 -29.74
CA GLU A 655 9.53 39.82 -30.38
C GLU A 655 8.66 38.76 -29.68
N VAL A 656 9.20 37.60 -29.37
CA VAL A 656 8.50 36.51 -28.65
C VAL A 656 8.13 36.98 -27.25
N LYS A 657 8.98 37.73 -26.55
CA LYS A 657 8.67 38.30 -25.23
C LYS A 657 7.48 39.24 -25.30
N ARG A 658 7.47 40.17 -26.27
CA ARG A 658 6.34 41.10 -26.48
C ARG A 658 5.04 40.37 -26.80
N HIS A 659 5.10 39.37 -27.63
CA HIS A 659 3.95 38.53 -27.97
C HIS A 659 3.29 37.90 -26.73
N TYR A 660 4.07 37.37 -25.81
CA TYR A 660 3.53 36.78 -24.56
C TYR A 660 2.98 37.85 -23.61
N GLU A 661 3.57 39.04 -23.57
CA GLU A 661 3.05 40.18 -22.81
C GLU A 661 1.66 40.66 -23.34
N GLU A 662 1.47 40.64 -24.67
CA GLU A 662 0.18 40.93 -25.30
C GLU A 662 -0.83 39.82 -25.04
N LEU A 663 -0.44 38.56 -25.18
CA LEU A 663 -1.28 37.40 -24.84
C LEU A 663 -1.75 37.43 -23.39
N THR A 664 -0.89 37.82 -22.45
CA THR A 664 -1.24 37.94 -21.04
C THR A 664 -2.34 38.96 -20.81
N LYS A 665 -2.34 40.10 -21.56
CA LYS A 665 -3.40 41.11 -21.50
C LYS A 665 -4.72 40.55 -22.03
N GLN A 666 -4.67 39.86 -23.18
CA GLN A 666 -5.88 39.27 -23.80
C GLN A 666 -6.49 38.17 -22.92
N LEU A 667 -5.66 37.31 -22.29
CA LEU A 667 -6.15 36.24 -21.41
C LEU A 667 -6.80 36.80 -20.14
N LYS A 668 -6.30 37.90 -19.58
CA LYS A 668 -6.93 38.59 -18.44
C LYS A 668 -8.28 39.24 -18.77
N GLU A 669 -8.59 39.47 -20.03
CA GLU A 669 -9.89 39.96 -20.48
C GLU A 669 -10.92 38.85 -20.72
N VAL A 670 -10.46 37.62 -20.84
CA VAL A 670 -11.32 36.44 -21.11
C VAL A 670 -11.75 35.71 -19.81
N VAL A 671 -11.00 35.86 -18.74
CA VAL A 671 -11.30 35.35 -17.38
C VAL A 671 -11.93 36.44 -16.55
#